data_f8d78fb06e61d66d7b50b1ac6d5957d0
#
_entry.id   f8d78fb06e61d66d7b50b1ac6d5957d0
#
_cell.length_a   1.000
_cell.length_b   1.000
_cell.length_c   1.000
_cell.angle_alpha   90.00
_cell.angle_beta   90.00
_cell.angle_gamma   90.00
#
_symmetry.space_group_name_H-M   'P 1'
#
loop_
_entity.id
_entity.type
_entity.pdbx_description
1 polymer ?
#
loop_
_entity_poly.entity_id
_entity_poly.type
_entity_poly.pdbx_seq_one_letter_code
_entity_poly.pdbx_strand_id
1 'polypeptide(L)'
;MAKQENVYWPSDEETKIVPVEIVDEIKGSMLQYSMSVLVGRAIPDVRDGLKPVHRRILYTMFENGLTPDKAYRKCADTVGSVLGRYHPHGDASVYDAMVRMAQDFSLRYPLIDGHGNFGNIDGYPAAAYRYTESRMNRLSLHMLDDINKETVDFQPNYDNRLNEPEVLPVRFPQLLVNGSSGIAVGMATEIPPHNLGEVIDGMCALIDNPEADLQEICQYIKGPDFPTGGIIMGRSGIRAAYATGRGKITLRGKAEIEETKNGKYRIVITEIPYKVRKKDLVKAIYDQAADKKIEGIEDVVDYSSKRDGGIRIIVDLKKDANPQVILNKLYKNTALQTTIGAILLAIVNGKPQILTLKDMLQNCIDFQCDIIRRRTAYDKRKAEERAHILEGLKVALDFIDEVIAIIRSSKTIPESKQALSDRFGLDDIQTTAIVQMQLGKLSGLEKQKILDELQEKLDFIKECEAILASHERILDIVKTEALNLRDKFSDDRRTEITDVVGDVDIEDLIPEEQCVLTKTENGFIKRLPADTYNVQHRGGRGITGMTTRDDDTVENMFVCSSHDYIMLFSNLGRMYRIKAYEIPEGSRTSKGMNIINILPLMPNEKITIILPASELDEEHYITMVTKKGIIKRTKLSEFRNTRKSGIIAISIDDDDELTFVKMTNGENNLFIATKKGMAIQFNENQVRAMGRGARGVKAITMKPEDYVVSMEITNENTKLLTITETGYGRISPISDYRLQSRGGKGLTNYRVEKYGDVAASLAVTGEEDIIMIASNGIIIRIFSGDISTFTRPAKGVRVMKVGEGEKILSVAVTEHSDEEPTDLPETPEADAGAAEPDEPETEEESTGAEE
;
A
#
# COMPACT_ATOMS: atom_id res chain seq x y z
N MET A 1 2.77 51.22 -42.40
CA MET A 1 1.53 51.88 -41.98
C MET A 1 0.55 50.79 -41.60
N ALA A 2 0.45 50.48 -40.30
CA ALA A 2 -0.54 49.55 -39.77
C ALA A 2 -1.88 50.27 -39.64
N LYS A 3 -2.94 49.73 -40.27
CA LYS A 3 -4.29 50.21 -40.06
C LYS A 3 -4.67 50.02 -38.61
N GLN A 4 -4.89 51.10 -37.89
CA GLN A 4 -5.62 51.07 -36.61
C GLN A 4 -7.09 50.68 -36.97
N GLU A 5 -7.50 49.51 -36.57
CA GLU A 5 -8.93 49.18 -36.49
C GLU A 5 -9.51 50.03 -35.39
N ASN A 6 -10.40 50.91 -35.77
CA ASN A 6 -11.25 51.67 -34.84
C ASN A 6 -12.16 50.70 -34.15
N VAL A 7 -11.83 50.31 -32.90
CA VAL A 7 -12.73 49.61 -32.02
C VAL A 7 -13.81 50.65 -31.63
N TYR A 8 -15.04 50.44 -32.15
CA TYR A 8 -16.19 51.25 -31.78
C TYR A 8 -16.58 50.89 -30.35
N TRP A 9 -16.41 51.83 -29.45
CA TRP A 9 -16.96 51.77 -28.10
C TRP A 9 -18.33 52.51 -28.11
N PRO A 10 -19.46 51.85 -27.73
CA PRO A 10 -20.72 52.53 -27.57
C PRO A 10 -20.63 53.67 -26.57
N SER A 11 -21.35 54.76 -26.80
CA SER A 11 -21.41 55.87 -25.86
C SER A 11 -22.14 55.48 -24.55
N ASP A 12 -21.78 56.08 -23.41
CA ASP A 12 -22.33 55.74 -22.06
C ASP A 12 -23.88 55.85 -21.99
N GLU A 13 -24.51 56.47 -22.95
CA GLU A 13 -26.00 56.58 -23.03
C GLU A 13 -26.63 55.34 -23.69
N GLU A 14 -25.89 54.56 -24.46
CA GLU A 14 -26.42 53.38 -25.18
C GLU A 14 -26.15 52.06 -24.44
N THR A 15 -25.22 52.01 -23.51
CA THR A 15 -24.93 50.83 -22.70
C THR A 15 -25.06 51.11 -21.21
N LYS A 16 -25.95 50.38 -20.56
CA LYS A 16 -26.09 50.39 -19.11
C LYS A 16 -24.91 49.64 -18.50
N ILE A 17 -23.77 50.29 -18.33
CA ILE A 17 -22.59 49.72 -17.64
C ILE A 17 -22.90 49.64 -16.15
N VAL A 18 -23.09 48.43 -15.65
CA VAL A 18 -23.26 48.14 -14.22
C VAL A 18 -21.87 47.77 -13.68
N PRO A 19 -21.29 48.56 -12.74
CA PRO A 19 -20.05 48.15 -12.09
C PRO A 19 -20.28 46.94 -11.22
N VAL A 20 -19.52 45.86 -11.47
CA VAL A 20 -19.57 44.62 -10.71
C VAL A 20 -18.21 44.39 -10.07
N GLU A 21 -18.20 44.18 -8.75
CA GLU A 21 -16.99 43.79 -8.03
C GLU A 21 -16.53 42.40 -8.50
N ILE A 22 -15.30 42.33 -9.01
CA ILE A 22 -14.71 41.08 -9.56
C ILE A 22 -14.73 39.92 -8.54
N VAL A 23 -14.57 40.25 -7.25
CA VAL A 23 -14.59 39.25 -6.18
C VAL A 23 -15.97 38.63 -5.99
N ASP A 24 -17.04 39.43 -6.09
CA ASP A 24 -18.42 38.97 -5.92
C ASP A 24 -18.89 38.19 -7.15
N GLU A 25 -18.49 38.60 -8.35
CA GLU A 25 -18.74 37.87 -9.59
C GLU A 25 -18.02 36.49 -9.59
N ILE A 26 -16.75 36.48 -9.21
CA ILE A 26 -16.00 35.22 -9.11
C ILE A 26 -16.62 34.30 -8.06
N LYS A 27 -17.00 34.80 -6.88
CA LYS A 27 -17.64 33.98 -5.84
C LYS A 27 -18.98 33.40 -6.33
N GLY A 28 -19.81 34.24 -6.95
CA GLY A 28 -21.10 33.81 -7.48
C GLY A 28 -20.95 32.75 -8.57
N SER A 29 -20.15 33.02 -9.58
CA SER A 29 -19.87 32.10 -10.68
C SER A 29 -19.20 30.80 -10.23
N MET A 30 -18.21 30.85 -9.31
CA MET A 30 -17.58 29.66 -8.75
C MET A 30 -18.55 28.81 -7.92
N LEU A 31 -19.45 29.46 -7.16
CA LEU A 31 -20.45 28.72 -6.39
C LEU A 31 -21.39 27.97 -7.32
N GLN A 32 -21.92 28.64 -8.36
CA GLN A 32 -22.81 28.02 -9.35
C GLN A 32 -22.10 26.88 -10.11
N TYR A 33 -20.87 27.11 -10.56
CA TYR A 33 -20.05 26.09 -11.19
C TYR A 33 -19.79 24.90 -10.26
N SER A 34 -19.40 25.16 -9.00
CA SER A 34 -19.15 24.12 -8.00
C SER A 34 -20.40 23.27 -7.74
N MET A 35 -21.56 23.90 -7.57
CA MET A 35 -22.83 23.20 -7.40
C MET A 35 -23.20 22.35 -8.62
N SER A 36 -23.03 22.88 -9.82
CA SER A 36 -23.28 22.15 -11.07
C SER A 36 -22.35 20.94 -11.20
N VAL A 37 -21.07 21.06 -10.86
CA VAL A 37 -20.13 19.93 -10.91
C VAL A 37 -20.41 18.90 -9.82
N LEU A 38 -20.77 19.34 -8.61
CA LEU A 38 -21.08 18.45 -7.48
C LEU A 38 -22.32 17.60 -7.77
N VAL A 39 -23.47 18.24 -8.03
CA VAL A 39 -24.76 17.56 -8.19
C VAL A 39 -24.94 17.00 -9.61
N GLY A 40 -24.54 17.75 -10.63
CA GLY A 40 -24.80 17.42 -12.02
C GLY A 40 -23.74 16.56 -12.71
N ARG A 41 -22.63 16.22 -12.07
CA ARG A 41 -21.53 15.53 -12.80
C ARG A 41 -20.74 14.49 -12.01
N ALA A 42 -20.18 14.86 -10.84
CA ALA A 42 -19.09 14.08 -10.23
C ALA A 42 -19.54 13.14 -9.13
N ILE A 43 -20.55 13.51 -8.33
CA ILE A 43 -20.99 12.76 -7.16
C ILE A 43 -22.26 11.95 -7.50
N PRO A 44 -22.34 10.67 -7.08
CA PRO A 44 -23.54 9.84 -7.29
C PRO A 44 -24.67 10.23 -6.35
N ASP A 45 -25.93 10.00 -6.78
CA ASP A 45 -27.10 10.07 -5.90
C ASP A 45 -27.14 8.80 -5.03
N VAL A 46 -27.50 8.94 -3.75
CA VAL A 46 -27.55 7.83 -2.80
C VAL A 46 -28.63 6.81 -3.17
N ARG A 47 -29.73 7.26 -3.79
CA ARG A 47 -30.91 6.45 -4.13
C ARG A 47 -30.62 5.41 -5.20
N ASP A 48 -29.99 5.81 -6.32
CA ASP A 48 -29.70 4.91 -7.45
C ASP A 48 -28.21 4.58 -7.65
N GLY A 49 -27.31 5.23 -6.89
CA GLY A 49 -25.88 5.01 -6.97
C GLY A 49 -25.22 5.48 -8.26
N LEU A 50 -25.92 6.28 -9.07
CA LEU A 50 -25.48 6.67 -10.40
C LEU A 50 -25.13 8.16 -10.48
N LYS A 51 -24.15 8.45 -11.32
CA LYS A 51 -23.92 9.81 -11.82
C LYS A 51 -24.90 10.09 -12.97
N PRO A 52 -25.20 11.36 -13.26
CA PRO A 52 -26.15 11.71 -14.33
C PRO A 52 -25.81 11.07 -15.70
N VAL A 53 -24.54 10.99 -16.08
CA VAL A 53 -24.15 10.36 -17.36
C VAL A 53 -24.49 8.87 -17.40
N HIS A 54 -24.25 8.12 -16.30
CA HIS A 54 -24.59 6.69 -16.23
C HIS A 54 -26.09 6.46 -16.29
N ARG A 55 -26.86 7.27 -15.56
CA ARG A 55 -28.33 7.24 -15.55
C ARG A 55 -28.91 7.48 -16.94
N ARG A 56 -28.44 8.51 -17.63
CA ARG A 56 -28.86 8.86 -18.99
C ARG A 56 -28.54 7.79 -20.01
N ILE A 57 -27.37 7.12 -19.88
CA ILE A 57 -27.00 6.00 -20.75
C ILE A 57 -27.96 4.83 -20.57
N LEU A 58 -28.19 4.37 -19.33
CA LEU A 58 -29.06 3.24 -19.05
C LEU A 58 -30.50 3.53 -19.43
N TYR A 59 -31.01 4.73 -19.15
CA TYR A 59 -32.36 5.16 -19.53
C TYR A 59 -32.50 5.18 -21.05
N THR A 60 -31.55 5.75 -21.79
CA THR A 60 -31.57 5.77 -23.27
C THR A 60 -31.53 4.35 -23.86
N MET A 61 -30.71 3.45 -23.27
CA MET A 61 -30.67 2.06 -23.72
C MET A 61 -32.01 1.36 -23.52
N PHE A 62 -32.69 1.63 -22.41
CA PHE A 62 -34.02 1.11 -22.10
C PHE A 62 -35.09 1.64 -23.08
N GLU A 63 -35.14 2.96 -23.32
CA GLU A 63 -36.04 3.56 -24.30
C GLU A 63 -35.84 3.01 -25.71
N ASN A 64 -34.58 2.76 -26.11
CA ASN A 64 -34.23 2.18 -27.41
C ASN A 64 -34.47 0.65 -27.46
N GLY A 65 -34.97 0.03 -26.39
CA GLY A 65 -35.25 -1.42 -26.29
C GLY A 65 -34.03 -2.27 -26.41
N LEU A 66 -32.85 -1.81 -25.93
CA LEU A 66 -31.58 -2.56 -25.94
C LEU A 66 -31.47 -3.52 -24.73
N THR A 67 -32.49 -4.31 -24.56
CA THR A 67 -32.59 -5.29 -23.45
C THR A 67 -31.71 -6.52 -23.71
N PRO A 68 -31.33 -7.31 -22.68
CA PRO A 68 -30.41 -8.46 -22.80
C PRO A 68 -30.90 -9.58 -23.74
N ASP A 69 -32.19 -9.66 -24.03
CA ASP A 69 -32.79 -10.62 -24.95
C ASP A 69 -32.71 -10.18 -26.43
N LYS A 70 -32.34 -8.93 -26.70
CA LYS A 70 -32.24 -8.36 -28.04
C LYS A 70 -30.82 -8.45 -28.59
N ALA A 71 -30.70 -8.26 -29.89
CA ALA A 71 -29.39 -8.18 -30.55
C ALA A 71 -28.58 -6.96 -30.07
N TYR A 72 -27.26 -7.09 -30.10
CA TYR A 72 -26.36 -5.97 -29.87
C TYR A 72 -26.56 -4.88 -30.94
N ARG A 73 -26.38 -3.62 -30.53
CA ARG A 73 -26.30 -2.47 -31.45
C ARG A 73 -24.97 -1.75 -31.27
N LYS A 74 -24.55 -1.03 -32.32
CA LYS A 74 -23.33 -0.20 -32.28
C LYS A 74 -23.39 0.79 -31.13
N CYS A 75 -22.30 0.93 -30.37
CA CYS A 75 -22.21 1.92 -29.32
C CYS A 75 -22.44 3.34 -29.83
N ALA A 76 -22.13 3.60 -31.09
CA ALA A 76 -22.40 4.87 -31.79
C ALA A 76 -23.88 5.28 -31.75
N ASP A 77 -24.83 4.32 -31.83
CA ASP A 77 -26.26 4.57 -31.77
C ASP A 77 -26.67 5.06 -30.37
N THR A 78 -26.20 4.38 -29.34
CA THR A 78 -26.45 4.78 -27.94
C THR A 78 -25.80 6.12 -27.62
N VAL A 79 -24.51 6.32 -27.96
CA VAL A 79 -23.80 7.58 -27.73
C VAL A 79 -24.51 8.76 -28.42
N GLY A 80 -24.85 8.61 -29.70
CA GLY A 80 -25.57 9.63 -30.45
C GLY A 80 -26.93 9.97 -29.82
N SER A 81 -27.69 8.94 -29.39
CA SER A 81 -29.02 9.13 -28.77
C SER A 81 -28.89 9.83 -27.40
N VAL A 82 -27.90 9.48 -26.58
CA VAL A 82 -27.64 10.13 -25.29
C VAL A 82 -27.28 11.59 -25.45
N LEU A 83 -26.39 11.92 -26.42
CA LEU A 83 -25.97 13.30 -26.70
C LEU A 83 -27.13 14.16 -27.20
N GLY A 84 -27.88 13.62 -28.14
CA GLY A 84 -28.98 14.38 -28.76
C GLY A 84 -30.19 14.59 -27.87
N ARG A 85 -30.42 13.69 -26.90
CA ARG A 85 -31.63 13.75 -26.07
C ARG A 85 -31.38 14.29 -24.66
N TYR A 86 -30.28 13.93 -24.00
CA TYR A 86 -30.16 14.10 -22.56
C TYR A 86 -28.84 14.71 -22.07
N HIS A 87 -27.74 14.51 -22.79
CA HIS A 87 -26.40 14.84 -22.24
C HIS A 87 -25.56 15.68 -23.24
N PRO A 88 -25.69 17.03 -23.22
CA PRO A 88 -25.06 17.91 -24.18
C PRO A 88 -23.57 18.17 -23.90
N HIS A 89 -22.77 17.10 -23.90
CA HIS A 89 -21.32 17.12 -23.65
C HIS A 89 -20.58 16.31 -24.72
N GLY A 90 -19.25 16.18 -24.62
CA GLY A 90 -18.45 15.45 -25.61
C GLY A 90 -18.79 13.96 -25.69
N ASP A 91 -18.80 13.40 -26.89
CA ASP A 91 -19.06 11.99 -27.19
C ASP A 91 -18.09 11.03 -26.47
N ALA A 92 -16.83 11.42 -26.36
CA ALA A 92 -15.82 10.65 -25.64
C ALA A 92 -16.20 10.41 -24.17
N SER A 93 -16.78 11.40 -23.50
CA SER A 93 -17.19 11.28 -22.08
C SER A 93 -18.31 10.26 -21.90
N VAL A 94 -19.26 10.21 -22.81
CA VAL A 94 -20.37 9.24 -22.80
C VAL A 94 -19.85 7.85 -23.13
N TYR A 95 -19.00 7.73 -24.16
CA TYR A 95 -18.45 6.45 -24.54
C TYR A 95 -17.53 5.86 -23.46
N ASP A 96 -16.66 6.65 -22.86
CA ASP A 96 -15.79 6.21 -21.76
C ASP A 96 -16.60 5.72 -20.53
N ALA A 97 -17.74 6.37 -20.25
CA ALA A 97 -18.65 5.90 -19.20
C ALA A 97 -19.27 4.55 -19.58
N MET A 98 -19.73 4.38 -20.82
CA MET A 98 -20.23 3.10 -21.33
C MET A 98 -19.17 1.99 -21.25
N VAL A 99 -17.95 2.30 -21.68
CA VAL A 99 -16.82 1.36 -21.64
C VAL A 99 -16.56 0.87 -20.22
N ARG A 100 -16.51 1.77 -19.23
CA ARG A 100 -16.33 1.41 -17.83
C ARG A 100 -17.46 0.53 -17.29
N MET A 101 -18.71 0.81 -17.67
CA MET A 101 -19.86 -0.01 -17.26
C MET A 101 -19.87 -1.41 -17.88
N ALA A 102 -19.10 -1.65 -18.96
CA ALA A 102 -18.97 -2.95 -19.60
C ALA A 102 -17.70 -3.75 -19.17
N GLN A 103 -16.77 -3.10 -18.42
CA GLN A 103 -15.51 -3.74 -18.01
C GLN A 103 -15.66 -4.54 -16.72
N ASP A 104 -15.36 -5.85 -16.80
CA ASP A 104 -15.42 -6.80 -15.67
C ASP A 104 -14.33 -6.60 -14.62
N PHE A 105 -13.28 -5.84 -14.94
CA PHE A 105 -12.21 -5.42 -14.04
C PHE A 105 -12.39 -4.01 -13.46
N SER A 106 -13.40 -3.26 -13.93
CA SER A 106 -13.72 -1.91 -13.45
C SER A 106 -14.94 -1.89 -12.54
N LEU A 107 -16.00 -2.64 -12.90
CA LEU A 107 -17.21 -2.81 -12.10
C LEU A 107 -17.28 -4.23 -11.55
N ARG A 108 -17.69 -4.36 -10.29
CA ARG A 108 -17.88 -5.67 -9.67
C ARG A 108 -19.01 -6.44 -10.33
N TYR A 109 -20.08 -5.74 -10.72
CA TYR A 109 -21.22 -6.24 -11.51
C TYR A 109 -21.44 -5.32 -12.71
N PRO A 110 -20.93 -5.68 -13.91
CA PRO A 110 -21.09 -4.88 -15.11
C PRO A 110 -22.56 -4.61 -15.44
N LEU A 111 -22.87 -3.36 -15.81
CA LEU A 111 -24.24 -2.92 -16.15
C LEU A 111 -24.52 -2.97 -17.65
N ILE A 112 -23.47 -3.01 -18.46
CA ILE A 112 -23.54 -3.13 -19.93
C ILE A 112 -22.89 -4.43 -20.36
N ASP A 113 -23.55 -5.14 -21.28
CA ASP A 113 -23.02 -6.29 -21.98
C ASP A 113 -22.41 -5.79 -23.29
N GLY A 114 -21.08 -5.89 -23.40
CA GLY A 114 -20.28 -5.35 -24.50
C GLY A 114 -19.77 -6.44 -25.43
N HIS A 115 -19.86 -6.23 -26.75
CA HIS A 115 -19.30 -7.09 -27.78
C HIS A 115 -18.22 -6.33 -28.58
N GLY A 116 -17.00 -6.88 -28.61
CA GLY A 116 -15.83 -6.26 -29.23
C GLY A 116 -14.74 -5.92 -28.22
N ASN A 117 -13.86 -4.96 -28.54
CA ASN A 117 -12.77 -4.54 -27.69
C ASN A 117 -13.19 -3.34 -26.81
N PHE A 118 -13.47 -3.59 -25.55
CA PHE A 118 -13.78 -2.57 -24.52
C PHE A 118 -12.56 -2.24 -23.63
N GLY A 119 -11.33 -2.40 -24.16
CA GLY A 119 -10.11 -2.23 -23.39
C GLY A 119 -9.74 -3.47 -22.57
N ASN A 120 -8.67 -3.38 -21.84
CA ASN A 120 -8.18 -4.49 -20.99
C ASN A 120 -7.48 -3.99 -19.73
N ILE A 121 -7.14 -4.92 -18.85
CA ILE A 121 -6.47 -4.64 -17.57
C ILE A 121 -5.03 -4.11 -17.73
N ASP A 122 -4.43 -4.24 -18.92
CA ASP A 122 -3.13 -3.64 -19.26
C ASP A 122 -3.21 -2.11 -19.46
N GLY A 123 -4.44 -1.56 -19.51
CA GLY A 123 -4.69 -0.14 -19.73
C GLY A 123 -4.72 0.27 -21.20
N TYR A 124 -4.83 -0.70 -22.11
CA TYR A 124 -5.11 -0.36 -23.50
C TYR A 124 -6.53 0.17 -23.65
N PRO A 125 -6.75 1.24 -24.47
CA PRO A 125 -8.06 1.84 -24.64
C PRO A 125 -9.01 0.89 -25.40
N ALA A 126 -10.33 1.16 -25.24
CA ALA A 126 -11.33 0.52 -26.06
C ALA A 126 -11.19 0.93 -27.54
N ALA A 127 -11.67 0.09 -28.45
CA ALA A 127 -11.81 0.45 -29.85
C ALA A 127 -12.82 1.58 -29.99
N ALA A 128 -12.75 2.34 -31.09
CA ALA A 128 -13.70 3.44 -31.33
C ALA A 128 -15.14 2.93 -31.36
N TYR A 129 -16.09 3.72 -30.85
CA TYR A 129 -17.50 3.35 -30.63
C TYR A 129 -18.26 2.92 -31.91
N ARG A 130 -17.73 3.21 -33.09
CA ARG A 130 -18.27 2.70 -34.37
C ARG A 130 -17.99 1.22 -34.60
N TYR A 131 -17.02 0.61 -33.89
CA TYR A 131 -16.66 -0.81 -34.02
C TYR A 131 -17.28 -1.67 -32.90
N THR A 132 -17.41 -1.12 -31.69
CA THR A 132 -17.97 -1.83 -30.55
C THR A 132 -19.50 -1.87 -30.57
N GLU A 133 -20.07 -2.89 -29.96
CA GLU A 133 -21.51 -3.09 -29.86
C GLU A 133 -21.87 -3.34 -28.39
N SER A 134 -23.09 -2.93 -28.01
CA SER A 134 -23.55 -3.05 -26.62
C SER A 134 -25.05 -3.30 -26.53
N ARG A 135 -25.43 -3.82 -25.38
CA ARG A 135 -26.80 -3.93 -24.87
C ARG A 135 -26.77 -3.88 -23.35
N MET A 136 -27.91 -3.77 -22.71
CA MET A 136 -28.00 -3.82 -21.25
C MET A 136 -27.62 -5.19 -20.71
N ASN A 137 -27.03 -5.23 -19.52
CA ASN A 137 -26.84 -6.50 -18.78
C ASN A 137 -28.15 -6.90 -18.08
N ARG A 138 -28.28 -8.16 -17.71
CA ARG A 138 -29.47 -8.68 -17.01
C ARG A 138 -29.73 -7.98 -15.68
N LEU A 139 -28.70 -7.69 -14.90
CA LEU A 139 -28.85 -6.97 -13.62
C LEU A 139 -29.33 -5.54 -13.82
N SER A 140 -28.90 -4.84 -14.88
CA SER A 140 -29.28 -3.45 -15.13
C SER A 140 -30.75 -3.28 -15.48
N LEU A 141 -31.47 -4.32 -15.92
CA LEU A 141 -32.93 -4.26 -16.09
C LEU A 141 -33.64 -3.97 -14.77
N HIS A 142 -33.16 -4.59 -13.67
CA HIS A 142 -33.73 -4.38 -12.33
C HIS A 142 -33.46 -2.99 -11.75
N MET A 143 -32.70 -2.14 -12.47
CA MET A 143 -32.58 -0.72 -12.15
C MET A 143 -33.67 0.13 -12.80
N LEU A 144 -34.43 -0.42 -13.75
CA LEU A 144 -35.45 0.27 -14.55
C LEU A 144 -36.83 -0.39 -14.44
N ASP A 145 -36.92 -1.46 -13.64
CA ASP A 145 -38.20 -2.11 -13.38
C ASP A 145 -39.21 -1.09 -12.85
N ASP A 146 -40.44 -1.16 -13.35
CA ASP A 146 -41.54 -0.28 -12.93
C ASP A 146 -41.35 1.24 -13.17
N ILE A 147 -40.34 1.68 -13.96
CA ILE A 147 -40.12 3.11 -14.25
C ILE A 147 -41.37 3.76 -14.89
N ASN A 148 -42.17 2.99 -15.61
CA ASN A 148 -43.40 3.44 -16.27
C ASN A 148 -44.61 3.50 -15.32
N LYS A 149 -44.42 3.20 -14.02
CA LYS A 149 -45.48 3.22 -13.00
C LYS A 149 -45.38 4.41 -12.04
N GLU A 150 -44.84 5.52 -12.50
CA GLU A 150 -44.67 6.75 -11.70
C GLU A 150 -43.89 6.56 -10.40
N THR A 151 -42.96 5.59 -10.39
CA THR A 151 -42.17 5.23 -9.21
C THR A 151 -41.11 6.26 -8.85
N VAL A 152 -40.70 7.06 -9.83
CA VAL A 152 -39.69 8.13 -9.69
C VAL A 152 -40.19 9.39 -10.38
N ASP A 153 -39.63 10.52 -9.96
CA ASP A 153 -39.93 11.81 -10.56
C ASP A 153 -39.14 12.02 -11.85
N PHE A 154 -39.72 12.77 -12.77
CA PHE A 154 -39.14 13.16 -14.05
C PHE A 154 -38.94 14.67 -14.09
N GLN A 155 -37.83 15.10 -14.67
CA GLN A 155 -37.46 16.48 -14.89
C GLN A 155 -37.30 16.77 -16.39
N PRO A 156 -37.47 18.02 -16.85
CA PRO A 156 -37.14 18.38 -18.21
C PRO A 156 -35.67 18.16 -18.52
N ASN A 157 -35.38 17.72 -19.74
CA ASN A 157 -34.00 17.63 -20.25
C ASN A 157 -33.43 19.06 -20.51
N TYR A 158 -32.18 19.14 -20.99
CA TYR A 158 -31.43 20.39 -21.17
C TYR A 158 -32.11 21.41 -22.12
N ASP A 159 -32.96 20.96 -23.05
CA ASP A 159 -33.66 21.82 -24.01
C ASP A 159 -35.21 21.90 -23.78
N ASN A 160 -35.68 21.33 -22.69
CA ASN A 160 -37.11 21.26 -22.28
C ASN A 160 -38.03 20.56 -23.29
N ARG A 161 -37.53 19.72 -24.19
CA ARG A 161 -38.32 18.98 -25.18
C ARG A 161 -38.70 17.58 -24.72
N LEU A 162 -37.89 16.98 -23.85
CA LEU A 162 -38.10 15.64 -23.33
C LEU A 162 -37.97 15.67 -21.80
N ASN A 163 -38.47 14.62 -21.17
CA ASN A 163 -38.31 14.42 -19.75
C ASN A 163 -37.33 13.28 -19.51
N GLU A 164 -36.46 13.43 -18.51
CA GLU A 164 -35.54 12.40 -18.02
C GLU A 164 -35.85 12.10 -16.55
N PRO A 165 -35.63 10.85 -16.09
CA PRO A 165 -35.82 10.52 -14.69
C PRO A 165 -34.77 11.20 -13.81
N GLU A 166 -35.16 11.75 -12.67
CA GLU A 166 -34.21 12.28 -11.67
C GLU A 166 -33.32 11.21 -11.13
N VAL A 167 -33.86 10.02 -10.84
CA VAL A 167 -33.18 8.81 -10.41
C VAL A 167 -33.83 7.59 -11.04
N LEU A 168 -33.12 6.45 -11.09
CA LEU A 168 -33.71 5.18 -11.52
C LEU A 168 -34.34 4.42 -10.33
N PRO A 169 -35.45 3.66 -10.53
CA PRO A 169 -36.09 2.88 -9.49
C PRO A 169 -35.33 1.59 -9.16
N VAL A 170 -34.08 1.72 -8.70
CA VAL A 170 -33.16 0.62 -8.46
C VAL A 170 -33.63 -0.25 -7.31
N ARG A 171 -33.62 -1.59 -7.48
CA ARG A 171 -34.10 -2.56 -6.48
C ARG A 171 -33.04 -3.13 -5.56
N PHE A 172 -31.80 -2.65 -5.61
CA PHE A 172 -30.70 -3.12 -4.77
C PHE A 172 -29.73 -1.96 -4.47
N PRO A 173 -28.90 -2.02 -3.43
CA PRO A 173 -28.00 -0.94 -3.06
C PRO A 173 -26.83 -0.76 -4.05
N GLN A 174 -27.14 -0.30 -5.26
CA GLN A 174 -26.18 -0.14 -6.37
C GLN A 174 -24.93 0.66 -5.98
N LEU A 175 -25.09 1.71 -5.16
CA LEU A 175 -23.99 2.55 -4.72
C LEU A 175 -22.92 1.78 -3.92
N LEU A 176 -23.33 0.80 -3.11
CA LEU A 176 -22.42 -0.09 -2.39
C LEU A 176 -21.90 -1.21 -3.28
N VAL A 177 -22.78 -1.81 -4.08
CA VAL A 177 -22.47 -3.00 -4.88
C VAL A 177 -21.37 -2.71 -5.92
N ASN A 178 -21.52 -1.65 -6.71
CA ASN A 178 -20.52 -1.27 -7.72
C ASN A 178 -19.59 -0.13 -7.29
N GLY A 179 -19.90 0.54 -6.19
CA GLY A 179 -19.15 1.70 -5.74
C GLY A 179 -19.24 2.89 -6.69
N SER A 180 -18.51 3.94 -6.38
CA SER A 180 -18.37 5.12 -7.24
C SER A 180 -17.07 5.85 -6.92
N SER A 181 -16.45 6.46 -7.93
CA SER A 181 -15.25 7.29 -7.78
C SER A 181 -15.43 8.58 -8.56
N GLY A 182 -15.18 9.74 -7.94
CA GLY A 182 -15.37 11.02 -8.59
C GLY A 182 -14.65 12.15 -7.88
N ILE A 183 -14.14 13.10 -8.67
CA ILE A 183 -13.46 14.30 -8.18
C ILE A 183 -14.34 15.50 -8.57
N ALA A 184 -14.79 16.23 -7.57
CA ALA A 184 -15.55 17.46 -7.73
C ALA A 184 -14.76 18.67 -7.22
N VAL A 185 -15.36 19.85 -7.21
CA VAL A 185 -14.72 21.05 -6.66
C VAL A 185 -14.76 20.98 -5.12
N GLY A 186 -13.61 20.93 -4.49
CA GLY A 186 -13.46 20.89 -3.04
C GLY A 186 -13.82 19.55 -2.36
N MET A 187 -14.34 18.58 -3.10
CA MET A 187 -14.76 17.27 -2.56
C MET A 187 -14.42 16.14 -3.54
N ALA A 188 -14.22 14.94 -3.00
CA ALA A 188 -14.07 13.72 -3.79
C ALA A 188 -14.88 12.59 -3.15
N THR A 189 -15.36 11.68 -3.98
CA THR A 189 -15.97 10.42 -3.55
C THR A 189 -15.13 9.24 -4.01
N GLU A 190 -14.95 8.26 -3.14
CA GLU A 190 -14.29 7.00 -3.43
C GLU A 190 -14.97 5.91 -2.62
N ILE A 191 -16.06 5.37 -3.18
CA ILE A 191 -16.85 4.30 -2.56
C ILE A 191 -16.39 2.99 -3.18
N PRO A 192 -15.77 2.08 -2.41
CA PRO A 192 -15.34 0.79 -2.92
C PRO A 192 -16.53 -0.11 -3.23
N PRO A 193 -16.42 -1.04 -4.21
CA PRO A 193 -17.45 -2.01 -4.52
C PRO A 193 -17.54 -3.12 -3.45
N HIS A 194 -18.70 -3.78 -3.37
CA HIS A 194 -18.99 -4.84 -2.41
C HIS A 194 -19.68 -6.04 -3.08
N ASN A 195 -19.67 -7.17 -2.38
CA ASN A 195 -20.41 -8.36 -2.81
C ASN A 195 -21.92 -8.14 -2.70
N LEU A 196 -22.67 -8.45 -3.77
CA LEU A 196 -24.13 -8.24 -3.83
C LEU A 196 -24.86 -9.03 -2.75
N GLY A 197 -24.51 -10.30 -2.55
CA GLY A 197 -25.13 -11.15 -1.54
C GLY A 197 -24.94 -10.59 -0.13
N GLU A 198 -23.69 -10.23 0.24
CA GLU A 198 -23.37 -9.66 1.54
C GLU A 198 -24.13 -8.34 1.80
N VAL A 199 -24.24 -7.47 0.79
CA VAL A 199 -24.94 -6.18 0.92
C VAL A 199 -26.44 -6.37 1.09
N ILE A 200 -27.04 -7.30 0.33
CA ILE A 200 -28.47 -7.61 0.47
C ILE A 200 -28.75 -8.26 1.83
N ASP A 201 -27.91 -9.20 2.27
CA ASP A 201 -28.08 -9.83 3.59
C ASP A 201 -27.96 -8.80 4.73
N GLY A 202 -27.01 -7.87 4.63
CA GLY A 202 -26.87 -6.75 5.57
C GLY A 202 -28.06 -5.78 5.54
N MET A 203 -28.63 -5.50 4.35
CA MET A 203 -29.86 -4.71 4.20
C MET A 203 -31.06 -5.42 4.84
N CYS A 204 -31.21 -6.73 4.61
CA CYS A 204 -32.29 -7.52 5.23
C CYS A 204 -32.15 -7.57 6.76
N ALA A 205 -30.95 -7.71 7.29
CA ALA A 205 -30.69 -7.66 8.73
C ALA A 205 -31.09 -6.30 9.34
N LEU A 206 -30.85 -5.19 8.63
CA LEU A 206 -31.25 -3.85 9.07
C LEU A 206 -32.78 -3.66 8.99
N ILE A 207 -33.47 -4.28 8.03
CA ILE A 207 -34.93 -4.31 7.96
C ILE A 207 -35.51 -5.06 9.16
N ASP A 208 -34.93 -6.20 9.52
CA ASP A 208 -35.36 -7.01 10.66
C ASP A 208 -35.10 -6.35 12.00
N ASN A 209 -33.97 -5.63 12.12
CA ASN A 209 -33.57 -4.90 13.33
C ASN A 209 -33.08 -3.47 12.96
N PRO A 210 -33.98 -2.46 12.93
CA PRO A 210 -33.63 -1.07 12.64
C PRO A 210 -32.59 -0.46 13.60
N GLU A 211 -32.52 -0.99 14.84
CA GLU A 211 -31.56 -0.55 15.84
C GLU A 211 -30.20 -1.29 15.75
N ALA A 212 -30.03 -2.17 14.76
CA ALA A 212 -28.78 -2.90 14.54
C ALA A 212 -27.56 -1.95 14.55
N ASP A 213 -26.55 -2.33 15.32
CA ASP A 213 -25.30 -1.60 15.38
C ASP A 213 -24.38 -1.94 14.20
N LEU A 214 -23.27 -1.21 14.09
CA LEU A 214 -22.30 -1.45 13.02
C LEU A 214 -21.68 -2.85 13.10
N GLN A 215 -21.53 -3.43 14.29
CA GLN A 215 -20.94 -4.75 14.47
C GLN A 215 -21.86 -5.84 13.94
N GLU A 216 -23.16 -5.73 14.17
CA GLU A 216 -24.19 -6.63 13.64
C GLU A 216 -24.22 -6.58 12.11
N ILE A 217 -24.23 -5.38 11.50
CA ILE A 217 -24.20 -5.20 10.05
C ILE A 217 -22.92 -5.79 9.46
N CYS A 218 -21.77 -5.61 10.10
CA CYS A 218 -20.47 -6.16 9.65
C CYS A 218 -20.36 -7.69 9.76
N GLN A 219 -21.29 -8.39 10.41
CA GLN A 219 -21.34 -9.85 10.33
C GLN A 219 -21.75 -10.32 8.94
N TYR A 220 -22.60 -9.55 8.26
CA TYR A 220 -23.06 -9.81 6.89
C TYR A 220 -22.14 -9.14 5.85
N ILE A 221 -21.86 -7.84 5.99
CA ILE A 221 -21.01 -7.06 5.08
C ILE A 221 -19.58 -7.04 5.63
N LYS A 222 -18.78 -8.02 5.22
CA LYS A 222 -17.41 -8.24 5.76
C LYS A 222 -16.44 -7.13 5.37
N GLY A 223 -16.61 -6.53 4.18
CA GLY A 223 -15.73 -5.53 3.63
C GLY A 223 -15.91 -5.34 2.14
N PRO A 224 -15.16 -4.43 1.51
CA PRO A 224 -15.14 -4.28 0.06
C PRO A 224 -14.80 -5.58 -0.66
N ASP A 225 -15.34 -5.74 -1.87
CA ASP A 225 -15.10 -6.87 -2.75
C ASP A 225 -14.76 -6.37 -4.15
N PHE A 226 -13.47 -6.37 -4.48
CA PHE A 226 -12.96 -5.78 -5.71
C PHE A 226 -13.07 -6.74 -6.90
N PRO A 227 -13.38 -6.25 -8.11
CA PRO A 227 -13.51 -7.09 -9.30
C PRO A 227 -12.22 -7.83 -9.67
N THR A 228 -11.06 -7.30 -9.31
CA THR A 228 -9.74 -7.88 -9.57
C THR A 228 -9.24 -8.81 -8.45
N GLY A 229 -10.04 -9.06 -7.41
CA GLY A 229 -9.65 -9.87 -6.26
C GLY A 229 -8.66 -9.15 -5.34
N GLY A 230 -7.59 -9.83 -4.98
CA GLY A 230 -6.56 -9.35 -4.05
C GLY A 230 -6.88 -9.61 -2.58
N ILE A 231 -5.99 -9.15 -1.71
CA ILE A 231 -6.06 -9.38 -0.26
C ILE A 231 -6.11 -8.04 0.46
N ILE A 232 -7.16 -7.79 1.26
CA ILE A 232 -7.25 -6.64 2.15
C ILE A 232 -6.47 -6.94 3.43
N MET A 233 -5.52 -6.05 3.77
CA MET A 233 -4.66 -6.18 4.93
C MET A 233 -5.26 -5.49 6.15
N GLY A 234 -5.82 -6.29 7.06
CA GLY A 234 -6.44 -5.82 8.30
C GLY A 234 -7.84 -5.21 8.14
N ARG A 235 -8.62 -5.22 9.21
CA ARG A 235 -10.01 -4.74 9.24
C ARG A 235 -10.17 -3.31 9.76
N SER A 236 -9.13 -2.70 10.31
CA SER A 236 -9.21 -1.37 10.93
C SER A 236 -9.65 -0.28 9.95
N GLY A 237 -9.10 -0.29 8.72
CA GLY A 237 -9.48 0.65 7.67
C GLY A 237 -10.91 0.50 7.20
N ILE A 238 -11.43 -0.76 7.13
CA ILE A 238 -12.82 -1.06 6.80
C ILE A 238 -13.76 -0.52 7.89
N ARG A 239 -13.47 -0.82 9.17
CA ARG A 239 -14.27 -0.34 10.30
C ARG A 239 -14.31 1.19 10.36
N ALA A 240 -13.18 1.86 10.15
CA ALA A 240 -13.12 3.32 10.09
C ALA A 240 -14.00 3.87 8.95
N ALA A 241 -13.91 3.29 7.73
CA ALA A 241 -14.72 3.70 6.60
C ALA A 241 -16.22 3.54 6.89
N TYR A 242 -16.63 2.43 7.46
CA TYR A 242 -18.03 2.14 7.74
C TYR A 242 -18.62 2.97 8.88
N ALA A 243 -17.80 3.27 9.91
CA ALA A 243 -18.22 4.06 11.05
C ALA A 243 -18.26 5.57 10.77
N THR A 244 -17.34 6.10 9.99
CA THR A 244 -17.14 7.54 9.82
C THR A 244 -17.32 8.03 8.39
N GLY A 245 -17.53 7.13 7.43
CA GLY A 245 -17.53 7.44 6.01
C GLY A 245 -16.13 7.69 5.43
N ARG A 246 -15.05 7.53 6.22
CA ARG A 246 -13.65 7.70 5.77
C ARG A 246 -12.76 6.60 6.32
N GLY A 247 -11.92 6.00 5.46
CA GLY A 247 -10.99 4.96 5.89
C GLY A 247 -9.88 4.72 4.89
N LYS A 248 -8.78 4.14 5.34
CA LYS A 248 -7.65 3.72 4.50
C LYS A 248 -7.63 2.20 4.46
N ILE A 249 -7.84 1.63 3.29
CA ILE A 249 -7.90 0.20 3.05
C ILE A 249 -6.67 -0.21 2.25
N THR A 250 -5.79 -1.00 2.85
CA THR A 250 -4.60 -1.52 2.18
C THR A 250 -4.96 -2.79 1.43
N LEU A 251 -4.71 -2.79 0.12
CA LEU A 251 -4.99 -3.89 -0.79
C LEU A 251 -3.68 -4.41 -1.38
N ARG A 252 -3.45 -5.72 -1.27
CA ARG A 252 -2.33 -6.45 -1.89
C ARG A 252 -2.80 -7.27 -3.07
N GLY A 253 -1.95 -7.40 -4.09
CA GLY A 253 -2.10 -8.44 -5.11
C GLY A 253 -1.77 -9.81 -4.52
N LYS A 254 -2.38 -10.87 -5.06
CA LYS A 254 -2.09 -12.24 -4.66
C LYS A 254 -0.85 -12.73 -5.38
N ALA A 255 0.12 -13.20 -4.62
CA ALA A 255 1.38 -13.71 -5.14
C ALA A 255 1.79 -14.97 -4.36
N GLU A 256 2.30 -15.97 -5.08
CA GLU A 256 2.74 -17.25 -4.56
C GLU A 256 4.21 -17.47 -4.93
N ILE A 257 4.95 -18.15 -4.06
CA ILE A 257 6.35 -18.51 -4.30
C ILE A 257 6.37 -19.96 -4.78
N GLU A 258 6.90 -20.19 -5.97
CA GLU A 258 7.05 -21.52 -6.55
C GLU A 258 8.54 -21.89 -6.67
N GLU A 259 8.88 -23.11 -6.31
CA GLU A 259 10.21 -23.67 -6.57
C GLU A 259 10.25 -24.30 -7.97
N THR A 260 11.28 -23.99 -8.74
CA THR A 260 11.48 -24.54 -10.08
C THR A 260 12.29 -25.83 -10.02
N LYS A 261 12.18 -26.67 -11.04
CA LYS A 261 12.90 -27.97 -11.15
C LYS A 261 14.44 -27.85 -11.01
N ASN A 262 14.98 -26.65 -11.15
CA ASN A 262 16.41 -26.38 -11.06
C ASN A 262 16.86 -25.83 -9.70
N GLY A 263 15.99 -25.88 -8.67
CA GLY A 263 16.26 -25.34 -7.34
C GLY A 263 16.34 -23.82 -7.27
N LYS A 264 15.77 -23.11 -8.26
CA LYS A 264 15.54 -21.66 -8.23
C LYS A 264 14.12 -21.38 -7.79
N TYR A 265 13.88 -20.22 -7.19
CA TYR A 265 12.56 -19.74 -6.84
C TYR A 265 12.05 -18.75 -7.87
N ARG A 266 10.72 -18.66 -7.98
CA ARG A 266 10.02 -17.63 -8.73
C ARG A 266 8.79 -17.15 -7.97
N ILE A 267 8.43 -15.90 -8.16
CA ILE A 267 7.21 -15.31 -7.61
C ILE A 267 6.18 -15.23 -8.72
N VAL A 268 5.02 -15.85 -8.52
CA VAL A 268 3.90 -15.89 -9.47
C VAL A 268 2.79 -15.00 -8.93
N ILE A 269 2.48 -13.89 -9.64
CA ILE A 269 1.42 -12.96 -9.28
C ILE A 269 0.18 -13.34 -10.08
N THR A 270 -0.91 -13.70 -9.39
CA THR A 270 -2.18 -14.15 -9.98
C THR A 270 -3.28 -13.11 -9.91
N GLU A 271 -3.21 -12.16 -8.96
CA GLU A 271 -4.15 -11.07 -8.81
C GLU A 271 -3.41 -9.76 -8.54
N ILE A 272 -3.91 -8.66 -9.09
CA ILE A 272 -3.33 -7.32 -8.90
C ILE A 272 -4.33 -6.41 -8.18
N PRO A 273 -3.88 -5.40 -7.43
CA PRO A 273 -4.76 -4.48 -6.73
C PRO A 273 -5.69 -3.72 -7.69
N TYR A 274 -6.89 -3.43 -7.20
CA TYR A 274 -7.91 -2.69 -7.95
C TYR A 274 -7.38 -1.31 -8.45
N LYS A 275 -7.74 -0.94 -9.66
CA LYS A 275 -7.29 0.27 -10.38
C LYS A 275 -5.80 0.28 -10.78
N VAL A 276 -5.04 -0.77 -10.53
CA VAL A 276 -3.67 -0.90 -10.99
C VAL A 276 -3.67 -1.46 -12.42
N ARG A 277 -2.92 -0.83 -13.32
CA ARG A 277 -2.72 -1.34 -14.68
C ARG A 277 -1.61 -2.39 -14.68
N LYS A 278 -1.91 -3.58 -15.21
CA LYS A 278 -0.97 -4.70 -15.21
C LYS A 278 0.35 -4.35 -15.90
N LYS A 279 0.30 -3.71 -17.06
CA LYS A 279 1.49 -3.28 -17.81
C LYS A 279 2.39 -2.33 -17.02
N ASP A 280 1.79 -1.37 -16.29
CA ASP A 280 2.55 -0.40 -15.50
C ASP A 280 3.21 -1.09 -14.29
N LEU A 281 2.52 -2.07 -13.67
CA LEU A 281 3.08 -2.88 -12.59
C LEU A 281 4.26 -3.73 -13.06
N VAL A 282 4.13 -4.45 -14.17
CA VAL A 282 5.22 -5.27 -14.75
C VAL A 282 6.43 -4.40 -15.05
N LYS A 283 6.20 -3.22 -15.68
CA LYS A 283 7.27 -2.26 -15.95
C LYS A 283 7.93 -1.77 -14.66
N ALA A 284 7.15 -1.41 -13.64
CA ALA A 284 7.70 -0.94 -12.36
C ALA A 284 8.56 -2.01 -11.68
N ILE A 285 8.17 -3.29 -11.73
CA ILE A 285 8.97 -4.40 -11.21
C ILE A 285 10.29 -4.53 -11.98
N TYR A 286 10.23 -4.47 -13.31
CA TYR A 286 11.40 -4.50 -14.18
C TYR A 286 12.36 -3.33 -13.89
N ASP A 287 11.84 -2.10 -13.81
CA ASP A 287 12.64 -0.90 -13.53
C ASP A 287 13.32 -1.00 -12.14
N GLN A 288 12.64 -1.55 -11.12
CA GLN A 288 13.24 -1.78 -9.79
C GLN A 288 14.40 -2.79 -9.84
N ALA A 289 14.30 -3.83 -10.70
CA ALA A 289 15.36 -4.80 -10.91
C ALA A 289 16.53 -4.20 -11.70
N ALA A 290 16.27 -3.48 -12.78
CA ALA A 290 17.26 -2.82 -13.64
C ALA A 290 18.07 -1.75 -12.87
N ASP A 291 17.38 -0.94 -12.05
CA ASP A 291 17.99 0.09 -11.19
C ASP A 291 18.73 -0.50 -9.97
N LYS A 292 18.75 -1.84 -9.80
CA LYS A 292 19.32 -2.55 -8.64
C LYS A 292 18.73 -2.11 -7.29
N LYS A 293 17.53 -1.56 -7.27
CA LYS A 293 16.81 -1.23 -6.02
C LYS A 293 16.28 -2.48 -5.34
N ILE A 294 15.91 -3.49 -6.14
CA ILE A 294 15.58 -4.83 -5.67
C ILE A 294 16.58 -5.80 -6.34
N GLU A 295 17.59 -6.21 -5.59
CA GLU A 295 18.55 -7.21 -6.05
C GLU A 295 17.93 -8.61 -5.93
N GLY A 296 18.40 -9.54 -6.77
CA GLY A 296 17.96 -10.95 -6.74
C GLY A 296 16.90 -11.30 -7.77
N ILE A 297 16.32 -10.34 -8.50
CA ILE A 297 15.44 -10.60 -9.65
C ILE A 297 16.33 -10.91 -10.86
N GLU A 298 15.98 -11.98 -11.60
CA GLU A 298 16.66 -12.39 -12.84
C GLU A 298 15.91 -11.88 -14.06
N ASP A 299 14.58 -12.12 -14.12
CA ASP A 299 13.71 -11.70 -15.21
C ASP A 299 12.26 -11.47 -14.73
N VAL A 300 11.47 -10.74 -15.52
CA VAL A 300 10.05 -10.46 -15.27
C VAL A 300 9.27 -10.68 -16.56
N VAL A 301 8.40 -11.68 -16.58
CA VAL A 301 7.65 -12.08 -17.77
C VAL A 301 6.15 -12.12 -17.49
N ASP A 302 5.36 -11.58 -18.41
CA ASP A 302 3.91 -11.60 -18.34
C ASP A 302 3.34 -12.74 -19.21
N TYR A 303 2.83 -13.78 -18.57
CA TYR A 303 2.16 -14.93 -19.20
C TYR A 303 0.63 -14.86 -19.09
N SER A 304 0.07 -13.70 -18.82
CA SER A 304 -1.37 -13.53 -18.64
C SER A 304 -2.16 -13.86 -19.90
N SER A 305 -3.16 -14.74 -19.78
CA SER A 305 -4.04 -15.13 -20.87
C SER A 305 -5.45 -15.38 -20.36
N LYS A 306 -6.47 -14.84 -21.04
CA LYS A 306 -7.88 -15.13 -20.70
C LYS A 306 -8.23 -16.61 -20.88
N ARG A 307 -7.50 -17.36 -21.68
CA ARG A 307 -7.75 -18.78 -21.93
C ARG A 307 -7.16 -19.67 -20.86
N ASP A 308 -6.06 -19.23 -20.22
CA ASP A 308 -5.25 -20.03 -19.30
C ASP A 308 -5.38 -19.57 -17.84
N GLY A 309 -6.49 -18.94 -17.48
CA GLY A 309 -6.81 -18.63 -16.08
C GLY A 309 -6.57 -17.17 -15.63
N GLY A 310 -6.37 -16.24 -16.55
CA GLY A 310 -6.35 -14.81 -16.21
C GLY A 310 -4.94 -14.20 -16.06
N ILE A 311 -4.68 -13.50 -14.96
CA ILE A 311 -3.39 -12.83 -14.72
C ILE A 311 -2.36 -13.85 -14.25
N ARG A 312 -1.19 -13.84 -14.89
CA ARG A 312 -0.02 -14.62 -14.52
C ARG A 312 1.26 -13.88 -14.85
N ILE A 313 1.78 -13.13 -13.88
CA ILE A 313 3.06 -12.43 -13.98
C ILE A 313 4.09 -13.26 -13.21
N ILE A 314 5.19 -13.63 -13.86
CA ILE A 314 6.26 -14.43 -13.28
C ILE A 314 7.47 -13.53 -13.08
N VAL A 315 7.99 -13.51 -11.85
CA VAL A 315 9.25 -12.86 -11.47
C VAL A 315 10.24 -13.97 -11.14
N ASP A 316 11.16 -14.26 -12.06
CA ASP A 316 12.19 -15.26 -11.87
C ASP A 316 13.32 -14.71 -10.99
N LEU A 317 13.78 -15.52 -10.02
CA LEU A 317 14.77 -15.11 -9.01
C LEU A 317 16.12 -15.79 -9.26
N LYS A 318 17.19 -15.11 -8.88
CA LYS A 318 18.54 -15.67 -8.88
C LYS A 318 18.64 -16.78 -7.83
N LYS A 319 19.55 -17.71 -8.02
CA LYS A 319 19.72 -18.92 -7.20
C LYS A 319 19.89 -18.64 -5.69
N ASP A 320 20.59 -17.55 -5.36
CA ASP A 320 20.96 -17.21 -3.97
C ASP A 320 20.03 -16.10 -3.38
N ALA A 321 18.91 -15.84 -4.03
CA ALA A 321 17.97 -14.80 -3.61
C ALA A 321 16.90 -15.36 -2.67
N ASN A 322 16.65 -14.68 -1.54
CA ASN A 322 15.53 -15.02 -0.67
C ASN A 322 14.20 -14.51 -1.27
N PRO A 323 13.28 -15.43 -1.67
CA PRO A 323 12.07 -15.05 -2.37
C PRO A 323 11.11 -14.21 -1.51
N GLN A 324 11.06 -14.46 -0.19
CA GLN A 324 10.18 -13.74 0.72
C GLN A 324 10.61 -12.29 0.90
N VAL A 325 11.91 -12.05 1.02
CA VAL A 325 12.48 -10.68 1.12
C VAL A 325 12.19 -9.89 -0.15
N ILE A 326 12.32 -10.53 -1.33
CA ILE A 326 12.03 -9.87 -2.60
C ILE A 326 10.54 -9.56 -2.73
N LEU A 327 9.66 -10.50 -2.38
CA LEU A 327 8.21 -10.28 -2.40
C LEU A 327 7.80 -9.11 -1.50
N ASN A 328 8.37 -9.01 -0.30
CA ASN A 328 8.10 -7.90 0.60
C ASN A 328 8.63 -6.56 0.06
N LYS A 329 9.80 -6.56 -0.60
CA LYS A 329 10.30 -5.36 -1.30
C LYS A 329 9.39 -4.97 -2.47
N LEU A 330 8.82 -5.93 -3.20
CA LEU A 330 7.83 -5.68 -4.27
C LEU A 330 6.57 -5.03 -3.69
N TYR A 331 6.01 -5.53 -2.60
CA TYR A 331 4.87 -4.90 -1.91
C TYR A 331 5.17 -3.48 -1.45
N LYS A 332 6.38 -3.21 -0.94
CA LYS A 332 6.77 -1.89 -0.41
C LYS A 332 7.08 -0.86 -1.50
N ASN A 333 7.66 -1.29 -2.62
CA ASN A 333 8.24 -0.39 -3.62
C ASN A 333 7.45 -0.33 -4.93
N THR A 334 6.40 -1.13 -5.09
CA THR A 334 5.57 -1.17 -6.32
C THR A 334 4.09 -1.09 -5.99
N ALA A 335 3.26 -0.92 -7.03
CA ALA A 335 1.80 -0.94 -6.88
C ALA A 335 1.21 -2.35 -6.65
N LEU A 336 2.04 -3.37 -6.39
CA LEU A 336 1.56 -4.69 -5.96
C LEU A 336 0.86 -4.63 -4.58
N GLN A 337 1.18 -3.62 -3.77
CA GLN A 337 0.39 -3.18 -2.63
C GLN A 337 0.03 -1.71 -2.82
N THR A 338 -1.25 -1.37 -2.62
CA THR A 338 -1.76 0.00 -2.70
C THR A 338 -2.72 0.30 -1.55
N THR A 339 -2.93 1.58 -1.27
CA THR A 339 -3.91 2.02 -0.27
C THR A 339 -5.03 2.77 -0.95
N ILE A 340 -6.26 2.31 -0.74
CA ILE A 340 -7.49 2.96 -1.22
C ILE A 340 -8.03 3.82 -0.09
N GLY A 341 -8.09 5.14 -0.32
CA GLY A 341 -8.73 6.08 0.61
C GLY A 341 -10.22 6.09 0.40
N ALA A 342 -10.99 5.30 1.16
CA ALA A 342 -12.44 5.30 1.07
C ALA A 342 -13.02 6.62 1.57
N ILE A 343 -13.93 7.21 0.79
CA ILE A 343 -14.71 8.40 1.11
C ILE A 343 -16.14 8.14 0.64
N LEU A 344 -17.03 7.86 1.56
CA LEU A 344 -18.42 7.49 1.29
C LEU A 344 -19.29 8.76 1.12
N LEU A 345 -18.96 9.56 0.13
CA LEU A 345 -19.67 10.82 -0.19
C LEU A 345 -20.70 10.58 -1.29
N ALA A 346 -21.96 10.91 -1.03
CA ALA A 346 -23.05 10.85 -2.00
C ALA A 346 -23.99 12.07 -1.88
N ILE A 347 -24.84 12.25 -2.88
CA ILE A 347 -25.92 13.26 -2.84
C ILE A 347 -27.13 12.67 -2.11
N VAL A 348 -27.53 13.34 -1.04
CA VAL A 348 -28.75 13.04 -0.26
C VAL A 348 -29.65 14.26 -0.27
N ASN A 349 -30.86 14.14 -0.81
CA ASN A 349 -31.81 15.27 -0.92
C ASN A 349 -31.17 16.54 -1.53
N GLY A 350 -30.42 16.37 -2.63
CA GLY A 350 -29.76 17.46 -3.35
C GLY A 350 -28.49 18.04 -2.68
N LYS A 351 -28.03 17.47 -1.55
CA LYS A 351 -26.83 17.94 -0.80
C LYS A 351 -25.78 16.86 -0.71
N PRO A 352 -24.49 17.19 -0.92
CA PRO A 352 -23.40 16.23 -0.71
C PRO A 352 -23.20 15.93 0.79
N GLN A 353 -23.21 14.66 1.15
CA GLN A 353 -23.02 14.20 2.53
C GLN A 353 -22.07 13.00 2.59
N ILE A 354 -21.23 12.95 3.62
CA ILE A 354 -20.44 11.77 3.95
C ILE A 354 -21.32 10.87 4.81
N LEU A 355 -21.49 9.63 4.38
CA LEU A 355 -22.41 8.68 4.96
C LEU A 355 -21.64 7.56 5.66
N THR A 356 -22.24 7.01 6.72
CA THR A 356 -21.82 5.74 7.29
C THR A 356 -22.39 4.58 6.47
N LEU A 357 -21.94 3.35 6.68
CA LEU A 357 -22.51 2.17 6.04
C LEU A 357 -24.02 2.03 6.37
N LYS A 358 -24.38 2.23 7.64
CA LYS A 358 -25.79 2.18 8.08
C LYS A 358 -26.65 3.23 7.37
N ASP A 359 -26.15 4.47 7.25
CA ASP A 359 -26.87 5.54 6.53
C ASP A 359 -27.12 5.19 5.07
N MET A 360 -26.10 4.60 4.38
CA MET A 360 -26.24 4.19 2.98
C MET A 360 -27.32 3.11 2.80
N LEU A 361 -27.34 2.11 3.67
CA LEU A 361 -28.34 1.05 3.66
C LEU A 361 -29.74 1.61 3.99
N GLN A 362 -29.85 2.47 5.01
CA GLN A 362 -31.13 3.08 5.41
C GLN A 362 -31.71 3.93 4.28
N ASN A 363 -30.90 4.79 3.64
CA ASN A 363 -31.37 5.58 2.49
C ASN A 363 -31.84 4.69 1.33
N CYS A 364 -31.21 3.55 1.11
CA CYS A 364 -31.64 2.59 0.10
C CYS A 364 -32.99 1.94 0.48
N ILE A 365 -33.15 1.51 1.74
CA ILE A 365 -34.40 0.92 2.24
C ILE A 365 -35.55 1.93 2.12
N ASP A 366 -35.33 3.16 2.58
CA ASP A 366 -36.33 4.23 2.52
C ASP A 366 -36.76 4.53 1.08
N PHE A 367 -35.80 4.60 0.16
CA PHE A 367 -36.09 4.79 -1.26
C PHE A 367 -36.85 3.62 -1.87
N GLN A 368 -36.51 2.39 -1.54
CA GLN A 368 -37.24 1.22 -2.01
C GLN A 368 -38.66 1.16 -1.45
N CYS A 369 -38.85 1.53 -0.19
CA CYS A 369 -40.18 1.68 0.39
C CYS A 369 -41.02 2.71 -0.36
N ASP A 370 -40.44 3.84 -0.79
CA ASP A 370 -41.14 4.85 -1.61
C ASP A 370 -41.50 4.31 -3.01
N ILE A 371 -40.58 3.58 -3.66
CA ILE A 371 -40.86 2.91 -4.94
C ILE A 371 -42.03 1.94 -4.80
N ILE A 372 -42.02 1.06 -3.77
CA ILE A 372 -43.12 0.10 -3.55
C ILE A 372 -44.45 0.85 -3.31
N ARG A 373 -44.42 1.91 -2.47
CA ARG A 373 -45.64 2.72 -2.21
C ARG A 373 -46.17 3.36 -3.49
N ARG A 374 -45.35 4.02 -4.29
CA ARG A 374 -45.73 4.66 -5.55
C ARG A 374 -46.22 3.64 -6.58
N ARG A 375 -45.51 2.51 -6.73
CA ARG A 375 -45.91 1.41 -7.61
C ARG A 375 -47.29 0.86 -7.22
N THR A 376 -47.50 0.57 -5.95
CA THR A 376 -48.76 0.02 -5.45
C THR A 376 -49.92 1.01 -5.60
N ALA A 377 -49.65 2.31 -5.38
CA ALA A 377 -50.65 3.36 -5.59
C ALA A 377 -51.01 3.49 -7.08
N TYR A 378 -50.06 3.40 -7.98
CA TYR A 378 -50.27 3.41 -9.42
C TYR A 378 -51.09 2.17 -9.85
N ASP A 379 -50.66 0.98 -9.41
CA ASP A 379 -51.34 -0.29 -9.74
C ASP A 379 -52.77 -0.31 -9.17
N LYS A 380 -52.98 0.21 -7.95
CA LYS A 380 -54.33 0.40 -7.36
C LYS A 380 -55.19 1.31 -8.26
N ARG A 381 -54.71 2.51 -8.60
CA ARG A 381 -55.41 3.47 -9.45
C ARG A 381 -55.79 2.83 -10.80
N LYS A 382 -54.89 2.11 -11.44
CA LYS A 382 -55.18 1.42 -12.70
C LYS A 382 -56.16 0.28 -12.53
N ALA A 383 -56.16 -0.41 -11.43
CA ALA A 383 -57.14 -1.46 -11.11
C ALA A 383 -58.50 -0.82 -10.81
N GLU A 384 -58.59 0.31 -10.10
CA GLU A 384 -59.79 1.08 -9.86
C GLU A 384 -60.39 1.61 -11.17
N GLU A 385 -59.60 2.23 -12.05
CA GLU A 385 -60.02 2.68 -13.39
C GLU A 385 -60.62 1.51 -14.20
N ARG A 386 -60.02 0.31 -14.12
CA ARG A 386 -60.50 -0.87 -14.83
C ARG A 386 -61.76 -1.45 -14.19
N ALA A 387 -61.82 -1.56 -12.85
CA ALA A 387 -62.97 -2.04 -12.10
C ALA A 387 -64.19 -1.15 -12.35
N HIS A 388 -64.03 0.17 -12.38
CA HIS A 388 -65.04 1.13 -12.67
C HIS A 388 -65.72 0.90 -14.06
N ILE A 389 -64.86 0.62 -15.07
CA ILE A 389 -65.38 0.25 -16.40
C ILE A 389 -66.15 -1.10 -16.34
N LEU A 390 -65.63 -2.08 -15.64
CA LEU A 390 -66.22 -3.42 -15.51
C LEU A 390 -67.56 -3.37 -14.73
N GLU A 391 -67.68 -2.50 -13.73
CA GLU A 391 -68.92 -2.24 -13.01
C GLU A 391 -70.00 -1.71 -13.96
N GLY A 392 -69.65 -0.73 -14.80
CA GLY A 392 -70.58 -0.24 -15.83
C GLY A 392 -70.98 -1.33 -16.82
N LEU A 393 -70.07 -2.17 -17.28
CA LEU A 393 -70.34 -3.30 -18.16
C LEU A 393 -71.22 -4.36 -17.47
N LYS A 394 -71.02 -4.60 -16.15
CA LYS A 394 -71.87 -5.53 -15.35
C LYS A 394 -73.34 -5.01 -15.38
N VAL A 395 -73.58 -3.72 -15.08
CA VAL A 395 -74.84 -3.11 -15.14
C VAL A 395 -75.53 -3.30 -16.56
N ALA A 396 -74.71 -3.04 -17.62
CA ALA A 396 -75.18 -3.22 -19.01
C ALA A 396 -75.52 -4.67 -19.34
N LEU A 397 -74.82 -5.66 -18.78
CA LEU A 397 -75.04 -7.09 -18.98
C LEU A 397 -76.20 -7.60 -18.14
N ASP A 398 -76.52 -6.98 -17.02
CA ASP A 398 -77.67 -7.32 -16.18
C ASP A 398 -79.03 -6.80 -16.80
N PHE A 399 -78.96 -5.69 -17.56
CA PHE A 399 -80.10 -5.04 -18.24
C PHE A 399 -79.92 -5.02 -19.76
N ILE A 400 -79.40 -6.06 -20.35
CA ILE A 400 -78.91 -6.07 -21.75
C ILE A 400 -79.96 -5.73 -22.77
N ASP A 401 -81.18 -6.21 -22.61
CA ASP A 401 -82.23 -5.96 -23.56
C ASP A 401 -82.64 -4.48 -23.57
N GLU A 402 -82.69 -3.86 -22.38
CA GLU A 402 -83.01 -2.42 -22.23
C GLU A 402 -81.83 -1.57 -22.80
N VAL A 403 -80.57 -1.93 -22.56
CA VAL A 403 -79.41 -1.26 -23.12
C VAL A 403 -79.41 -1.31 -24.66
N ILE A 404 -79.74 -2.46 -25.26
CA ILE A 404 -79.88 -2.63 -26.72
C ILE A 404 -81.02 -1.77 -27.26
N ALA A 405 -82.15 -1.71 -26.58
CA ALA A 405 -83.30 -0.91 -26.96
C ALA A 405 -82.91 0.59 -26.94
N ILE A 406 -82.24 1.08 -25.93
CA ILE A 406 -81.78 2.49 -25.81
C ILE A 406 -80.84 2.82 -26.96
N ILE A 407 -79.82 1.97 -27.20
CA ILE A 407 -78.85 2.24 -28.26
C ILE A 407 -79.44 2.24 -29.64
N ARG A 408 -80.46 1.36 -29.92
CA ARG A 408 -81.18 1.31 -31.21
C ARG A 408 -82.12 2.49 -31.42
N SER A 409 -82.70 2.99 -30.34
CA SER A 409 -83.61 4.15 -30.43
C SER A 409 -82.89 5.50 -30.58
N SER A 410 -81.65 5.57 -30.20
CA SER A 410 -80.86 6.79 -30.31
C SER A 410 -80.35 6.98 -31.72
N LYS A 411 -80.35 8.28 -32.20
CA LYS A 411 -79.84 8.61 -33.55
C LYS A 411 -78.34 8.78 -33.66
N THR A 412 -77.76 9.15 -32.59
CA THR A 412 -76.28 9.40 -32.52
C THR A 412 -75.62 8.71 -31.28
N ILE A 413 -74.28 8.46 -31.33
CA ILE A 413 -73.59 7.91 -30.22
C ILE A 413 -73.66 8.79 -28.97
N PRO A 414 -73.49 10.12 -29.03
CA PRO A 414 -73.68 11.00 -27.88
C PRO A 414 -75.07 10.91 -27.24
N GLU A 415 -76.18 10.80 -28.05
CA GLU A 415 -77.52 10.62 -27.54
C GLU A 415 -77.64 9.27 -26.79
N SER A 416 -77.08 8.18 -27.32
CA SER A 416 -77.06 6.86 -26.68
C SER A 416 -76.36 6.93 -25.33
N LYS A 417 -75.19 7.55 -25.24
CA LYS A 417 -74.45 7.75 -24.01
C LYS A 417 -75.25 8.52 -22.96
N GLN A 418 -75.94 9.65 -23.37
CA GLN A 418 -76.68 10.45 -22.47
C GLN A 418 -77.94 9.68 -21.95
N ALA A 419 -78.64 8.92 -22.81
CA ALA A 419 -79.75 8.12 -22.40
C ALA A 419 -79.40 6.94 -21.46
N LEU A 420 -78.19 6.34 -21.67
CA LEU A 420 -77.67 5.32 -20.77
C LEU A 420 -77.26 5.92 -19.43
N SER A 421 -76.66 7.10 -19.45
CA SER A 421 -76.28 7.86 -18.25
C SER A 421 -77.52 8.22 -17.41
N ASP A 422 -78.55 8.81 -18.03
CA ASP A 422 -79.78 9.21 -17.37
C ASP A 422 -80.56 8.01 -16.78
N ARG A 423 -80.51 6.85 -17.47
CA ARG A 423 -81.30 5.68 -17.05
C ARG A 423 -80.59 4.86 -15.95
N PHE A 424 -79.28 4.66 -16.03
CA PHE A 424 -78.55 3.76 -15.17
C PHE A 424 -77.61 4.49 -14.19
N GLY A 425 -77.50 5.81 -14.25
CA GLY A 425 -76.55 6.61 -13.42
C GLY A 425 -75.10 6.40 -13.78
N LEU A 426 -74.84 6.03 -15.04
CA LEU A 426 -73.47 5.72 -15.50
C LEU A 426 -72.76 7.00 -16.00
N ASP A 427 -71.41 7.06 -15.78
CA ASP A 427 -70.62 8.18 -16.28
C ASP A 427 -70.24 8.03 -17.79
N ASP A 428 -69.56 9.06 -18.33
CA ASP A 428 -69.14 9.04 -19.73
C ASP A 428 -68.15 7.94 -20.09
N ILE A 429 -67.26 7.53 -19.15
CA ILE A 429 -66.27 6.48 -19.36
C ILE A 429 -67.02 5.14 -19.47
N GLN A 430 -67.92 4.86 -18.56
CA GLN A 430 -68.69 3.62 -18.52
C GLN A 430 -69.67 3.55 -19.74
N THR A 431 -70.40 4.63 -20.08
CA THR A 431 -71.28 4.64 -21.23
C THR A 431 -70.51 4.50 -22.56
N THR A 432 -69.31 5.09 -22.66
CA THR A 432 -68.42 4.89 -23.81
C THR A 432 -68.03 3.41 -23.96
N ALA A 433 -67.61 2.74 -22.86
CA ALA A 433 -67.26 1.34 -22.89
C ALA A 433 -68.43 0.42 -23.29
N ILE A 434 -69.64 0.75 -22.84
CA ILE A 434 -70.89 0.04 -23.22
C ILE A 434 -71.18 0.18 -24.68
N VAL A 435 -71.21 1.39 -25.22
CA VAL A 435 -71.51 1.66 -26.64
C VAL A 435 -70.45 1.04 -27.58
N GLN A 436 -69.18 0.95 -27.15
CA GLN A 436 -68.11 0.31 -27.90
C GLN A 436 -68.03 -1.19 -27.70
N MET A 437 -68.89 -1.77 -26.88
CA MET A 437 -68.87 -3.23 -26.60
C MET A 437 -69.21 -4.06 -27.82
N GLN A 438 -68.37 -5.02 -28.15
CA GLN A 438 -68.61 -5.95 -29.25
C GLN A 438 -69.74 -6.92 -28.93
N LEU A 439 -70.60 -7.17 -29.88
CA LEU A 439 -71.74 -8.10 -29.71
C LEU A 439 -71.34 -9.53 -29.24
N GLY A 440 -70.16 -10.00 -29.59
CA GLY A 440 -69.66 -11.30 -29.12
C GLY A 440 -69.46 -11.38 -27.59
N LYS A 441 -69.30 -10.21 -26.91
CA LYS A 441 -69.12 -10.13 -25.43
C LYS A 441 -70.50 -10.32 -24.68
N LEU A 442 -71.60 -10.44 -25.42
CA LEU A 442 -72.89 -10.70 -24.81
C LEU A 442 -73.17 -12.17 -24.54
N SER A 443 -72.31 -13.08 -24.95
CA SER A 443 -72.44 -14.52 -24.66
C SER A 443 -72.28 -14.82 -23.15
N GLY A 444 -72.98 -15.83 -22.67
CA GLY A 444 -72.94 -16.20 -21.24
C GLY A 444 -71.55 -16.52 -20.70
N LEU A 445 -70.65 -17.08 -21.51
CA LEU A 445 -69.23 -17.29 -21.14
C LEU A 445 -68.43 -16.01 -20.98
N GLU A 446 -68.69 -15.04 -21.85
CA GLU A 446 -68.01 -13.72 -21.76
C GLU A 446 -68.55 -12.87 -20.60
N LYS A 447 -69.84 -13.01 -20.27
CA LYS A 447 -70.38 -12.39 -19.04
C LYS A 447 -69.66 -12.91 -17.81
N GLN A 448 -69.49 -14.22 -17.71
CA GLN A 448 -68.77 -14.79 -16.56
C GLN A 448 -67.31 -14.27 -16.46
N LYS A 449 -66.61 -14.18 -17.58
CA LYS A 449 -65.23 -13.63 -17.61
C LYS A 449 -65.16 -12.17 -17.11
N ILE A 450 -66.13 -11.32 -17.47
CA ILE A 450 -66.21 -9.96 -17.01
C ILE A 450 -66.49 -9.89 -15.50
N LEU A 451 -67.27 -10.75 -14.96
CA LEU A 451 -67.54 -10.86 -13.51
C LEU A 451 -66.32 -11.38 -12.76
N ASP A 452 -65.65 -12.39 -13.30
CA ASP A 452 -64.43 -12.91 -12.70
C ASP A 452 -63.32 -11.86 -12.73
N GLU A 453 -63.11 -11.14 -13.86
CA GLU A 453 -62.13 -10.05 -13.96
C GLU A 453 -62.45 -8.92 -12.96
N LEU A 454 -63.73 -8.57 -12.81
CA LEU A 454 -64.14 -7.56 -11.81
C LEU A 454 -63.78 -8.00 -10.40
N GLN A 455 -64.09 -9.27 -10.04
CA GLN A 455 -63.76 -9.77 -8.71
C GLN A 455 -62.24 -9.79 -8.48
N GLU A 456 -61.45 -10.23 -9.46
CA GLU A 456 -59.96 -10.17 -9.37
C GLU A 456 -59.46 -8.76 -9.14
N LYS A 457 -60.04 -7.75 -9.87
CA LYS A 457 -59.63 -6.35 -9.70
C LYS A 457 -60.00 -5.82 -8.31
N LEU A 458 -61.19 -6.15 -7.80
CA LEU A 458 -61.63 -5.72 -6.48
C LEU A 458 -60.79 -6.35 -5.36
N ASP A 459 -60.41 -7.60 -5.49
CA ASP A 459 -59.57 -8.27 -4.51
C ASP A 459 -58.12 -7.75 -4.58
N PHE A 460 -57.61 -7.46 -5.79
CA PHE A 460 -56.31 -6.80 -5.97
C PHE A 460 -56.30 -5.36 -5.40
N ILE A 461 -57.39 -4.58 -5.54
CA ILE A 461 -57.49 -3.25 -4.91
C ILE A 461 -57.42 -3.36 -3.41
N LYS A 462 -58.16 -4.31 -2.80
CA LYS A 462 -58.07 -4.55 -1.33
C LYS A 462 -56.66 -4.94 -0.86
N GLU A 463 -55.95 -5.74 -1.66
CA GLU A 463 -54.57 -6.12 -1.33
C GLU A 463 -53.64 -4.90 -1.43
N CYS A 464 -53.78 -4.07 -2.48
CA CYS A 464 -53.02 -2.81 -2.60
C CYS A 464 -53.31 -1.86 -1.41
N GLU A 465 -54.55 -1.76 -0.97
CA GLU A 465 -54.93 -0.95 0.20
C GLU A 465 -54.29 -1.51 1.48
N ALA A 466 -54.30 -2.81 1.65
CA ALA A 466 -53.65 -3.45 2.82
C ALA A 466 -52.14 -3.27 2.82
N ILE A 467 -51.48 -3.25 1.64
CA ILE A 467 -50.04 -2.95 1.52
C ILE A 467 -49.78 -1.47 1.85
N LEU A 468 -50.56 -0.54 1.28
CA LEU A 468 -50.38 0.89 1.51
C LEU A 468 -50.67 1.32 2.95
N ALA A 469 -51.55 0.58 3.68
CA ALA A 469 -51.87 0.84 5.07
C ALA A 469 -50.79 0.33 6.07
N SER A 470 -49.91 -0.58 5.68
CA SER A 470 -48.93 -1.18 6.58
C SER A 470 -47.48 -0.99 6.07
N HIS A 471 -46.70 -0.23 6.82
CA HIS A 471 -45.25 -0.08 6.56
C HIS A 471 -44.50 -1.41 6.66
N GLU A 472 -44.90 -2.30 7.58
CA GLU A 472 -44.31 -3.64 7.74
C GLU A 472 -44.47 -4.48 6.47
N ARG A 473 -45.65 -4.47 5.87
CA ARG A 473 -45.90 -5.16 4.58
C ARG A 473 -45.04 -4.61 3.44
N ILE A 474 -44.83 -3.30 3.41
CA ILE A 474 -43.94 -2.69 2.42
C ILE A 474 -42.51 -3.20 2.61
N LEU A 475 -42.00 -3.24 3.86
CA LEU A 475 -40.67 -3.78 4.19
C LEU A 475 -40.54 -5.27 3.83
N ASP A 476 -41.58 -6.09 4.06
CA ASP A 476 -41.58 -7.49 3.65
C ASP A 476 -41.47 -7.67 2.14
N ILE A 477 -42.12 -6.80 1.36
CA ILE A 477 -42.00 -6.81 -0.10
C ILE A 477 -40.58 -6.42 -0.51
N VAL A 478 -40.01 -5.34 0.05
CA VAL A 478 -38.63 -4.90 -0.20
C VAL A 478 -37.67 -6.04 0.10
N LYS A 479 -37.82 -6.71 1.25
CA LYS A 479 -36.97 -7.85 1.65
C LYS A 479 -37.10 -9.01 0.67
N THR A 480 -38.34 -9.38 0.31
CA THR A 480 -38.59 -10.52 -0.61
C THR A 480 -38.01 -10.25 -1.99
N GLU A 481 -38.18 -9.05 -2.53
CA GLU A 481 -37.62 -8.68 -3.84
C GLU A 481 -36.09 -8.65 -3.82
N ALA A 482 -35.48 -8.13 -2.75
CA ALA A 482 -34.05 -8.13 -2.57
C ALA A 482 -33.45 -9.55 -2.47
N LEU A 483 -34.08 -10.44 -1.69
CA LEU A 483 -33.66 -11.84 -1.59
C LEU A 483 -33.75 -12.58 -2.92
N ASN A 484 -34.81 -12.34 -3.71
CA ASN A 484 -34.94 -12.90 -5.05
C ASN A 484 -33.82 -12.42 -6.00
N LEU A 485 -33.38 -11.16 -5.89
CA LEU A 485 -32.23 -10.64 -6.63
C LEU A 485 -30.92 -11.28 -6.18
N ARG A 486 -30.72 -11.41 -4.86
CA ARG A 486 -29.57 -12.13 -4.30
C ARG A 486 -29.46 -13.53 -4.86
N ASP A 487 -30.52 -14.33 -4.76
CA ASP A 487 -30.52 -15.73 -5.17
C ASP A 487 -30.26 -15.91 -6.68
N LYS A 488 -30.60 -14.88 -7.47
CA LYS A 488 -30.43 -14.90 -8.93
C LYS A 488 -29.06 -14.40 -9.42
N PHE A 489 -28.44 -13.46 -8.71
CA PHE A 489 -27.26 -12.74 -9.19
C PHE A 489 -26.06 -12.73 -8.25
N SER A 490 -26.16 -13.26 -7.02
CA SER A 490 -25.02 -13.34 -6.13
C SER A 490 -23.98 -14.34 -6.62
N ASP A 491 -22.74 -14.01 -6.36
CA ASP A 491 -21.56 -14.84 -6.62
C ASP A 491 -20.63 -14.83 -5.40
N ASP A 492 -19.61 -15.67 -5.42
CA ASP A 492 -18.64 -15.75 -4.34
C ASP A 492 -17.80 -14.47 -4.24
N ARG A 493 -17.37 -14.15 -3.02
CA ARG A 493 -16.42 -13.08 -2.75
C ARG A 493 -15.10 -13.34 -3.48
N ARG A 494 -14.58 -12.31 -4.16
CA ARG A 494 -13.30 -12.37 -4.87
C ARG A 494 -12.13 -11.91 -4.02
N THR A 495 -12.34 -10.89 -3.19
CA THR A 495 -11.28 -10.28 -2.36
C THR A 495 -11.20 -10.97 -1.01
N GLU A 496 -10.03 -11.47 -0.67
CA GLU A 496 -9.73 -12.04 0.64
C GLU A 496 -9.51 -10.93 1.68
N ILE A 497 -9.92 -11.17 2.93
CA ILE A 497 -9.69 -10.24 4.04
C ILE A 497 -8.89 -10.97 5.10
N THR A 498 -7.67 -10.49 5.38
CA THR A 498 -6.82 -11.04 6.43
C THR A 498 -6.93 -10.20 7.71
N ASP A 499 -6.87 -10.87 8.86
CA ASP A 499 -6.87 -10.22 10.18
C ASP A 499 -5.48 -9.70 10.58
N VAL A 500 -4.45 -9.99 9.80
CA VAL A 500 -3.09 -9.52 10.04
C VAL A 500 -3.06 -8.00 9.90
N VAL A 501 -3.04 -7.32 11.05
CA VAL A 501 -2.86 -5.87 11.14
C VAL A 501 -1.36 -5.59 11.09
N GLY A 502 -0.95 -4.96 10.03
CA GLY A 502 0.42 -4.49 9.92
C GLY A 502 1.12 -5.00 8.67
N ASP A 503 2.08 -4.24 8.21
CA ASP A 503 3.20 -4.81 7.49
C ASP A 503 3.65 -6.02 8.32
N VAL A 504 3.59 -7.22 7.75
CA VAL A 504 4.36 -8.33 8.29
C VAL A 504 5.77 -7.77 8.27
N ASP A 505 6.32 -7.45 9.43
CA ASP A 505 7.67 -6.92 9.48
C ASP A 505 8.53 -7.98 8.79
N ILE A 506 9.42 -7.53 7.92
CA ILE A 506 10.36 -8.43 7.23
C ILE A 506 11.04 -9.33 8.28
N GLU A 507 11.13 -8.82 9.48
CA GLU A 507 11.66 -9.43 10.67
C GLU A 507 10.88 -10.69 11.12
N ASP A 508 9.53 -10.67 11.05
CA ASP A 508 8.69 -11.82 11.45
C ASP A 508 8.80 -13.02 10.47
N LEU A 509 9.34 -12.79 9.30
CA LEU A 509 9.52 -13.81 8.25
C LEU A 509 10.95 -14.34 8.13
N ILE A 510 11.90 -13.74 8.85
CA ILE A 510 13.29 -14.16 8.87
C ILE A 510 13.50 -14.91 10.19
N PRO A 511 13.98 -16.16 10.17
CA PRO A 511 14.27 -16.88 11.41
C PRO A 511 15.29 -16.09 12.23
N GLU A 512 15.02 -15.97 13.54
CA GLU A 512 15.96 -15.40 14.46
C GLU A 512 17.11 -16.38 14.70
N GLU A 513 18.27 -16.07 14.14
CA GLU A 513 19.46 -16.91 14.21
C GLU A 513 20.64 -16.09 14.72
N GLN A 514 21.51 -16.75 15.49
CA GLN A 514 22.79 -16.14 15.85
C GLN A 514 23.69 -16.10 14.61
N CYS A 515 24.25 -14.96 14.31
CA CYS A 515 25.10 -14.75 13.17
C CYS A 515 26.40 -14.03 13.55
N VAL A 516 27.44 -14.33 12.82
CA VAL A 516 28.76 -13.67 12.93
C VAL A 516 28.89 -12.62 11.84
N LEU A 517 29.04 -11.36 12.24
CA LEU A 517 29.36 -10.25 11.36
C LEU A 517 30.87 -10.02 11.33
N THR A 518 31.39 -9.91 10.11
CA THR A 518 32.82 -9.65 9.88
C THR A 518 32.98 -8.43 9.00
N LYS A 519 33.82 -7.47 9.42
CA LYS A 519 34.18 -6.26 8.64
C LYS A 519 35.69 -6.19 8.46
N THR A 520 36.13 -5.82 7.24
CA THR A 520 37.55 -5.57 6.94
C THR A 520 37.88 -4.08 7.00
N GLU A 521 39.17 -3.77 7.10
CA GLU A 521 39.69 -2.39 7.10
C GLU A 521 39.30 -1.62 5.83
N ASN A 522 39.24 -2.28 4.66
CA ASN A 522 38.83 -1.71 3.39
C ASN A 522 37.29 -1.61 3.23
N GLY A 523 36.54 -1.89 4.30
CA GLY A 523 35.09 -1.70 4.37
C GLY A 523 34.26 -2.81 3.71
N PHE A 524 34.77 -4.03 3.58
CA PHE A 524 33.98 -5.19 3.20
C PHE A 524 33.30 -5.79 4.43
N ILE A 525 32.02 -6.10 4.30
CA ILE A 525 31.22 -6.68 5.38
C ILE A 525 30.46 -7.91 4.88
N LYS A 526 30.32 -8.91 5.73
CA LYS A 526 29.50 -10.10 5.48
C LYS A 526 28.88 -10.62 6.77
N ARG A 527 27.83 -11.39 6.61
CA ARG A 527 27.15 -12.16 7.67
C ARG A 527 27.32 -13.64 7.41
N LEU A 528 27.54 -14.43 8.47
CA LEU A 528 27.58 -15.89 8.44
C LEU A 528 26.69 -16.41 9.58
N PRO A 529 25.97 -17.55 9.41
CA PRO A 529 25.35 -18.26 10.54
C PRO A 529 26.44 -18.67 11.54
N ALA A 530 26.14 -18.56 12.84
CA ALA A 530 27.13 -18.91 13.89
C ALA A 530 27.57 -20.38 13.81
N ASP A 531 26.68 -21.27 13.36
CA ASP A 531 26.95 -22.70 13.18
C ASP A 531 28.04 -22.99 12.12
N THR A 532 28.38 -22.02 11.29
CA THR A 532 29.45 -22.14 10.29
C THR A 532 30.85 -22.29 10.94
N TYR A 533 31.00 -21.83 12.19
CA TYR A 533 32.20 -21.96 13.01
C TYR A 533 31.98 -23.08 14.04
N ASN A 534 32.14 -24.34 13.59
CA ASN A 534 32.07 -25.49 14.49
C ASN A 534 33.18 -25.41 15.54
N VAL A 535 32.84 -25.70 16.79
CA VAL A 535 33.79 -25.88 17.88
C VAL A 535 34.76 -27.00 17.48
N GLN A 536 36.04 -26.67 17.28
CA GLN A 536 37.07 -27.66 17.03
C GLN A 536 37.63 -28.19 18.36
N HIS A 537 37.86 -29.48 18.42
CA HIS A 537 38.53 -30.10 19.54
C HIS A 537 40.02 -29.71 19.56
N ARG A 538 40.65 -29.69 20.75
CA ARG A 538 42.06 -29.42 20.96
C ARG A 538 42.94 -30.17 19.93
N GLY A 539 43.81 -29.38 19.19
CA GLY A 539 44.74 -29.95 18.20
C GLY A 539 44.27 -29.86 16.74
N GLY A 540 43.17 -29.16 16.42
CA GLY A 540 42.72 -28.92 15.06
C GLY A 540 43.50 -27.77 14.41
N ARG A 541 43.74 -27.86 13.08
CA ARG A 541 44.26 -26.73 12.28
C ARG A 541 43.22 -25.65 12.25
N GLY A 542 43.59 -24.40 12.62
CA GLY A 542 42.73 -23.22 12.53
C GLY A 542 42.10 -23.07 11.13
N ILE A 543 40.91 -22.53 11.08
CA ILE A 543 40.11 -22.41 9.83
C ILE A 543 40.30 -20.98 9.30
N THR A 544 40.65 -20.84 8.02
CA THR A 544 40.72 -19.52 7.34
C THR A 544 39.30 -18.89 7.32
N GLY A 545 39.12 -17.81 8.05
CA GLY A 545 37.82 -17.14 8.19
C GLY A 545 37.43 -16.26 7.00
N MET A 546 38.38 -15.78 6.21
CA MET A 546 38.16 -14.90 5.06
C MET A 546 39.38 -14.90 4.14
N THR A 547 39.15 -14.91 2.83
CA THR A 547 40.22 -14.67 1.84
C THR A 547 40.32 -13.17 1.62
N THR A 548 41.34 -12.55 2.17
CA THR A 548 41.68 -11.13 1.95
C THR A 548 42.71 -10.99 0.83
N ARG A 549 42.77 -9.82 0.18
CA ARG A 549 43.96 -9.45 -0.63
C ARG A 549 45.09 -9.10 0.29
N ASP A 550 46.32 -9.14 -0.21
CA ASP A 550 47.56 -8.93 0.57
C ASP A 550 47.55 -7.65 1.42
N ASP A 551 46.64 -6.68 1.14
CA ASP A 551 46.57 -5.38 1.83
C ASP A 551 45.25 -5.17 2.63
N ASP A 552 44.42 -6.21 2.90
CA ASP A 552 43.13 -6.05 3.61
C ASP A 552 43.08 -7.01 4.82
N THR A 553 42.77 -6.47 6.01
CA THR A 553 42.70 -7.24 7.26
C THR A 553 41.31 -7.18 7.87
N VAL A 554 40.93 -8.22 8.63
CA VAL A 554 39.68 -8.21 9.41
C VAL A 554 39.84 -7.24 10.58
N GLU A 555 39.03 -6.20 10.60
CA GLU A 555 39.06 -5.16 11.64
C GLU A 555 38.07 -5.43 12.77
N ASN A 556 36.87 -5.92 12.46
CA ASN A 556 35.80 -6.17 13.42
C ASN A 556 35.12 -7.53 13.14
N MET A 557 34.93 -8.30 14.20
CA MET A 557 34.15 -9.54 14.19
C MET A 557 33.38 -9.65 15.50
N PHE A 558 32.07 -9.87 15.42
CA PHE A 558 31.19 -10.02 16.58
C PHE A 558 29.96 -10.87 16.27
N VAL A 559 29.42 -11.48 17.31
CA VAL A 559 28.17 -12.27 17.25
C VAL A 559 26.98 -11.39 17.58
N CYS A 560 25.91 -11.53 16.81
CA CYS A 560 24.64 -10.83 17.05
C CYS A 560 23.46 -11.68 16.55
N SER A 561 22.22 -11.34 16.95
CA SER A 561 21.02 -11.90 16.36
C SER A 561 20.83 -11.35 14.93
N SER A 562 20.28 -12.17 14.03
CA SER A 562 19.84 -11.71 12.70
C SER A 562 18.88 -10.51 12.79
N HIS A 563 18.15 -10.38 13.90
CA HIS A 563 17.17 -9.31 14.15
C HIS A 563 17.75 -8.08 14.85
N ASP A 564 19.02 -8.11 15.28
CA ASP A 564 19.66 -6.96 15.92
C ASP A 564 19.80 -5.76 15.00
N TYR A 565 19.69 -4.56 15.57
CA TYR A 565 20.09 -3.34 14.89
C TYR A 565 21.61 -3.22 14.86
N ILE A 566 22.13 -3.00 13.68
CA ILE A 566 23.56 -2.71 13.49
C ILE A 566 23.71 -1.21 13.29
N MET A 567 24.32 -0.57 14.28
CA MET A 567 24.61 0.87 14.28
C MET A 567 26.02 1.09 13.73
N LEU A 568 26.13 1.78 12.61
CA LEU A 568 27.40 2.05 11.92
C LEU A 568 27.73 3.53 12.05
N PHE A 569 28.83 3.82 12.71
CA PHE A 569 29.30 5.20 12.92
C PHE A 569 30.45 5.53 11.98
N SER A 570 30.37 6.70 11.35
CA SER A 570 31.40 7.17 10.44
C SER A 570 32.39 8.13 11.12
N ASN A 571 33.59 8.25 10.50
CA ASN A 571 34.61 9.22 10.90
C ASN A 571 34.09 10.68 10.90
N LEU A 572 33.08 10.99 10.09
CA LEU A 572 32.45 12.33 10.01
C LEU A 572 31.34 12.54 11.05
N GLY A 573 31.20 11.65 12.04
CA GLY A 573 30.20 11.77 13.12
C GLY A 573 28.75 11.51 12.70
N ARG A 574 28.54 10.81 11.60
CA ARG A 574 27.23 10.33 11.17
C ARG A 574 27.00 8.91 11.67
N MET A 575 25.73 8.53 11.81
CA MET A 575 25.32 7.19 12.15
C MET A 575 24.32 6.67 11.14
N TYR A 576 24.50 5.45 10.70
CA TYR A 576 23.61 4.66 9.87
C TYR A 576 23.10 3.48 10.68
N ARG A 577 21.88 3.04 10.39
CA ARG A 577 21.28 1.90 11.06
C ARG A 577 20.66 0.96 10.03
N ILE A 578 21.02 -0.30 10.12
CA ILE A 578 20.48 -1.40 9.33
C ILE A 578 20.16 -2.57 10.26
N LYS A 579 19.36 -3.51 9.82
CA LYS A 579 19.18 -4.78 10.52
C LYS A 579 20.28 -5.76 10.11
N ALA A 580 20.68 -6.66 11.00
CA ALA A 580 21.75 -7.64 10.70
C ALA A 580 21.40 -8.51 9.48
N TYR A 581 20.14 -8.87 9.29
CA TYR A 581 19.66 -9.63 8.12
C TYR A 581 19.74 -8.85 6.79
N GLU A 582 19.86 -7.52 6.81
CA GLU A 582 20.07 -6.70 5.60
C GLU A 582 21.52 -6.80 5.08
N ILE A 583 22.44 -7.29 5.90
CA ILE A 583 23.84 -7.56 5.51
C ILE A 583 23.86 -8.88 4.73
N PRO A 584 24.42 -8.89 3.50
CA PRO A 584 24.45 -10.10 2.70
C PRO A 584 25.16 -11.26 3.39
N GLU A 585 24.55 -12.43 3.29
CA GLU A 585 25.17 -13.68 3.71
C GLU A 585 26.30 -14.05 2.76
N GLY A 586 27.42 -14.45 3.30
CA GLY A 586 28.59 -14.83 2.52
C GLY A 586 29.04 -16.26 2.85
N SER A 587 29.74 -16.92 1.95
CA SER A 587 30.46 -18.14 2.31
C SER A 587 31.66 -17.82 3.23
N ARG A 588 32.15 -18.83 3.98
CA ARG A 588 33.26 -18.65 4.90
C ARG A 588 34.49 -17.98 4.26
N THR A 589 34.82 -18.33 3.04
CA THR A 589 36.00 -17.81 2.30
C THR A 589 35.66 -16.58 1.43
N SER A 590 34.37 -16.17 1.31
CA SER A 590 34.00 -15.02 0.48
C SER A 590 34.50 -13.69 1.06
N LYS A 591 34.81 -12.75 0.17
CA LYS A 591 35.24 -11.39 0.54
C LYS A 591 34.15 -10.53 1.17
N GLY A 592 32.88 -10.90 1.01
CA GLY A 592 31.73 -10.06 1.42
C GLY A 592 31.45 -8.91 0.45
N MET A 593 30.54 -8.00 0.86
CA MET A 593 30.13 -6.82 0.08
C MET A 593 30.75 -5.55 0.67
N ASN A 594 31.13 -4.62 -0.17
CA ASN A 594 31.61 -3.32 0.32
C ASN A 594 30.46 -2.50 0.91
N ILE A 595 30.65 -1.92 2.08
CA ILE A 595 29.65 -1.12 2.82
C ILE A 595 29.10 0.05 1.97
N ILE A 596 29.89 0.60 1.05
CA ILE A 596 29.46 1.66 0.12
C ILE A 596 28.26 1.22 -0.75
N ASN A 597 28.16 -0.09 -1.03
CA ASN A 597 27.02 -0.64 -1.79
C ASN A 597 25.76 -0.83 -0.93
N ILE A 598 25.89 -0.83 0.39
CA ILE A 598 24.80 -1.00 1.34
C ILE A 598 24.30 0.37 1.85
N LEU A 599 25.24 1.30 2.10
CA LEU A 599 24.95 2.60 2.69
C LEU A 599 25.33 3.74 1.74
N PRO A 600 24.51 4.79 1.63
CA PRO A 600 24.80 5.97 0.83
C PRO A 600 25.80 6.88 1.57
N LEU A 601 27.07 6.47 1.61
CA LEU A 601 28.14 7.25 2.25
C LEU A 601 28.49 8.48 1.44
N MET A 602 28.93 9.55 2.15
CA MET A 602 29.42 10.77 1.53
C MET A 602 30.87 10.59 1.01
N PRO A 603 31.35 11.45 0.10
CA PRO A 603 32.77 11.42 -0.29
C PRO A 603 33.69 11.52 0.93
N ASN A 604 34.72 10.68 1.00
CA ASN A 604 35.68 10.57 2.12
C ASN A 604 35.08 10.10 3.46
N GLU A 605 33.84 9.64 3.48
CA GLU A 605 33.22 9.04 4.65
C GLU A 605 33.59 7.56 4.76
N LYS A 606 34.05 7.13 5.93
CA LYS A 606 34.41 5.73 6.25
C LYS A 606 33.71 5.31 7.52
N ILE A 607 33.17 4.09 7.54
CA ILE A 607 32.63 3.50 8.77
C ILE A 607 33.79 3.04 9.65
N THR A 608 33.90 3.67 10.80
CA THR A 608 34.95 3.40 11.78
C THR A 608 34.52 2.41 12.87
N ILE A 609 33.24 2.50 13.31
CA ILE A 609 32.74 1.67 14.42
C ILE A 609 31.41 1.06 14.09
N ILE A 610 31.24 -0.20 14.47
CA ILE A 610 29.99 -0.96 14.35
C ILE A 610 29.60 -1.44 15.74
N LEU A 611 28.34 -1.19 16.14
CA LEU A 611 27.76 -1.63 17.41
C LEU A 611 26.44 -2.36 17.16
N PRO A 612 26.30 -3.62 17.64
CA PRO A 612 24.99 -4.28 17.68
C PRO A 612 24.15 -3.72 18.82
N ALA A 613 22.84 -3.64 18.62
CA ALA A 613 21.86 -3.28 19.65
C ALA A 613 20.58 -4.07 19.43
N SER A 614 20.18 -4.89 20.39
CA SER A 614 18.93 -5.66 20.31
C SER A 614 17.71 -4.75 20.38
N GLU A 615 17.73 -3.78 21.29
CA GLU A 615 16.66 -2.77 21.44
C GLU A 615 17.26 -1.38 21.56
N LEU A 616 16.48 -0.37 21.15
CA LEU A 616 16.84 1.04 21.31
C LEU A 616 16.04 1.61 22.49
N ASP A 617 16.50 1.30 23.70
CA ASP A 617 15.86 1.65 24.96
C ASP A 617 16.15 3.10 25.45
N GLU A 618 15.64 3.47 26.61
CA GLU A 618 15.87 4.77 27.26
C GLU A 618 16.89 4.71 28.39
N GLU A 619 17.36 3.52 28.75
CA GLU A 619 18.26 3.28 29.88
C GLU A 619 19.74 3.35 29.46
N HIS A 620 20.04 3.00 28.20
CA HIS A 620 21.38 3.03 27.66
C HIS A 620 21.71 4.32 26.92
N TYR A 621 22.99 4.58 26.82
CA TYR A 621 23.56 5.76 26.14
C TYR A 621 24.62 5.33 25.14
N ILE A 622 24.77 6.10 24.09
CA ILE A 622 25.90 6.06 23.17
C ILE A 622 26.88 7.15 23.58
N THR A 623 28.05 6.75 24.05
CA THR A 623 29.15 7.63 24.41
C THR A 623 30.19 7.63 23.31
N MET A 624 30.49 8.81 22.79
CA MET A 624 31.33 9.05 21.61
C MET A 624 32.51 9.95 22.00
N VAL A 625 33.69 9.63 21.49
CA VAL A 625 34.91 10.45 21.68
C VAL A 625 35.59 10.69 20.34
N THR A 626 35.93 11.96 20.09
CA THR A 626 36.65 12.36 18.88
C THR A 626 38.16 12.28 19.10
N LYS A 627 38.93 12.27 18.02
CA LYS A 627 40.39 12.28 18.00
C LYS A 627 41.00 13.41 18.82
N LYS A 628 40.38 14.60 18.79
CA LYS A 628 40.80 15.77 19.58
C LYS A 628 40.24 15.80 21.01
N GLY A 629 39.65 14.70 21.50
CA GLY A 629 39.22 14.54 22.88
C GLY A 629 37.98 15.32 23.26
N ILE A 630 37.04 15.49 22.32
CA ILE A 630 35.68 15.92 22.61
C ILE A 630 34.85 14.65 22.89
N ILE A 631 34.12 14.69 24.01
CA ILE A 631 33.21 13.60 24.41
C ILE A 631 31.76 14.03 24.37
N LYS A 632 30.89 13.13 23.98
CA LYS A 632 29.47 13.32 23.98
C LYS A 632 28.73 12.06 24.43
N ARG A 633 27.64 12.22 25.18
CA ARG A 633 26.74 11.14 25.58
C ARG A 633 25.34 11.45 25.08
N THR A 634 24.70 10.52 24.39
CA THR A 634 23.37 10.65 23.82
C THR A 634 22.55 9.42 24.18
N LYS A 635 21.27 9.58 24.56
CA LYS A 635 20.39 8.44 24.84
C LYS A 635 20.26 7.54 23.61
N LEU A 636 20.22 6.22 23.81
CA LEU A 636 20.06 5.26 22.73
C LEU A 636 18.73 5.43 22.01
N SER A 637 17.65 5.78 22.72
CA SER A 637 16.33 6.04 22.17
C SER A 637 16.30 7.21 21.15
N GLU A 638 17.22 8.17 21.20
CA GLU A 638 17.33 9.27 20.24
C GLU A 638 17.66 8.78 18.81
N PHE A 639 18.14 7.54 18.67
CA PHE A 639 18.50 6.93 17.41
C PHE A 639 17.38 6.04 16.79
N ARG A 640 16.19 5.98 17.40
CA ARG A 640 15.01 5.22 16.88
C ARG A 640 14.60 5.66 15.47
N ASN A 641 14.62 6.96 15.20
CA ASN A 641 14.19 7.51 13.91
C ASN A 641 15.39 7.84 13.02
N THR A 642 16.00 6.83 12.45
CA THR A 642 17.15 6.99 11.53
C THR A 642 16.67 6.94 10.08
N ARG A 643 17.05 7.92 9.26
CA ARG A 643 16.81 7.96 7.82
C ARG A 643 17.85 7.06 7.10
N LYS A 644 17.49 6.51 5.94
CA LYS A 644 18.43 5.71 5.12
C LYS A 644 19.71 6.48 4.75
N SER A 645 19.62 7.80 4.59
CA SER A 645 20.76 8.68 4.33
C SER A 645 21.65 8.93 5.55
N GLY A 646 21.43 8.22 6.67
CA GLY A 646 22.10 8.45 7.93
C GLY A 646 21.63 9.73 8.65
N ILE A 647 22.05 9.85 9.91
CA ILE A 647 21.76 11.00 10.77
C ILE A 647 23.06 11.47 11.42
N ILE A 648 23.13 12.74 11.78
CA ILE A 648 24.24 13.28 12.56
C ILE A 648 24.14 12.74 13.99
N ALA A 649 25.17 12.03 14.44
CA ALA A 649 25.31 11.54 15.81
C ALA A 649 26.07 12.50 16.69
N ILE A 650 27.06 13.18 16.15
CA ILE A 650 27.86 14.24 16.79
C ILE A 650 28.29 15.26 15.74
N SER A 651 28.21 16.54 16.05
CA SER A 651 28.79 17.58 15.21
C SER A 651 30.30 17.67 15.48
N ILE A 652 31.09 17.52 14.44
CA ILE A 652 32.57 17.47 14.48
C ILE A 652 33.11 18.66 13.69
N ASP A 653 34.26 19.21 14.12
CA ASP A 653 35.00 20.24 13.39
C ASP A 653 35.65 19.63 12.14
N ASP A 654 35.92 20.44 11.11
CA ASP A 654 36.45 20.01 9.81
C ASP A 654 37.84 19.28 9.92
N ASP A 655 38.56 19.49 10.99
CA ASP A 655 39.88 18.92 11.26
C ASP A 655 39.87 17.87 12.40
N ASP A 656 38.70 17.36 12.80
CA ASP A 656 38.54 16.33 13.81
C ASP A 656 37.84 15.09 13.23
N GLU A 657 37.90 13.97 13.91
CA GLU A 657 37.33 12.69 13.48
C GLU A 657 36.72 11.96 14.68
N LEU A 658 35.57 11.26 14.46
CA LEU A 658 35.00 10.35 15.45
C LEU A 658 35.82 9.04 15.47
N THR A 659 36.44 8.73 16.61
CA THR A 659 37.35 7.58 16.71
C THR A 659 36.84 6.47 17.63
N PHE A 660 36.08 6.81 18.67
CA PHE A 660 35.58 5.82 19.64
C PHE A 660 34.10 6.01 19.94
N VAL A 661 33.34 4.93 19.92
CA VAL A 661 31.96 4.87 20.33
C VAL A 661 31.73 3.62 21.16
N LYS A 662 31.09 3.76 22.31
CA LYS A 662 30.74 2.63 23.18
C LYS A 662 29.32 2.84 23.74
N MET A 663 28.61 1.76 23.97
CA MET A 663 27.33 1.76 24.68
C MET A 663 27.61 1.80 26.19
N THR A 664 26.94 2.68 26.93
CA THR A 664 27.10 2.88 28.38
C THR A 664 25.75 2.88 29.08
N ASN A 665 25.73 2.58 30.39
CA ASN A 665 24.51 2.46 31.17
C ASN A 665 24.18 3.67 32.06
N GLY A 666 24.95 4.77 31.97
CA GLY A 666 24.75 5.96 32.79
C GLY A 666 25.59 6.01 34.07
N GLU A 667 26.19 4.91 34.50
CA GLU A 667 26.93 4.81 35.77
C GLU A 667 28.42 4.43 35.57
N ASN A 668 28.81 4.18 34.32
CA ASN A 668 30.18 3.70 34.02
C ASN A 668 31.27 4.72 34.31
N ASN A 669 32.44 4.24 34.67
CA ASN A 669 33.66 5.01 34.65
C ASN A 669 34.33 4.87 33.28
N LEU A 670 34.71 6.00 32.72
CA LEU A 670 35.35 6.08 31.41
C LEU A 670 36.86 6.36 31.59
N PHE A 671 37.68 5.56 30.90
CA PHE A 671 39.11 5.77 30.81
C PHE A 671 39.47 6.19 29.37
N ILE A 672 40.17 7.29 29.23
CA ILE A 672 40.65 7.83 27.97
C ILE A 672 42.14 8.01 28.00
N ALA A 673 42.83 7.42 27.01
CA ALA A 673 44.29 7.55 26.86
C ALA A 673 44.67 8.29 25.58
N THR A 674 45.79 9.01 25.62
CA THR A 674 46.33 9.76 24.47
C THR A 674 47.65 9.19 23.98
N LYS A 675 47.98 9.46 22.73
CA LYS A 675 49.22 9.03 22.08
C LYS A 675 50.46 9.47 22.81
N LYS A 676 50.49 10.65 23.36
CA LYS A 676 51.62 11.21 24.14
C LYS A 676 51.63 10.74 25.59
N GLY A 677 50.96 9.65 25.89
CA GLY A 677 51.06 8.94 27.15
C GLY A 677 50.35 9.58 28.32
N MET A 678 49.35 10.42 28.11
CA MET A 678 48.44 10.90 29.14
C MET A 678 47.20 10.07 29.21
N ALA A 679 46.55 9.99 30.39
CA ALA A 679 45.27 9.33 30.55
C ALA A 679 44.43 10.02 31.61
N ILE A 680 43.09 9.95 31.44
CA ILE A 680 42.13 10.47 32.41
C ILE A 680 41.05 9.43 32.65
N GLN A 681 40.64 9.28 33.93
CA GLN A 681 39.49 8.48 34.31
C GLN A 681 38.49 9.35 35.02
N PHE A 682 37.20 9.29 34.60
CA PHE A 682 36.09 10.02 35.22
C PHE A 682 34.77 9.26 35.04
N ASN A 683 33.81 9.52 35.94
CA ASN A 683 32.48 8.96 35.79
C ASN A 683 31.69 9.65 34.64
N GLU A 684 31.00 8.86 33.82
CA GLU A 684 30.27 9.33 32.66
C GLU A 684 29.15 10.34 32.99
N ASN A 685 28.64 10.37 34.25
CA ASN A 685 27.66 11.34 34.72
C ASN A 685 28.18 12.79 34.66
N GLN A 686 29.47 13.00 34.57
CA GLN A 686 30.04 14.31 34.34
C GLN A 686 29.81 14.84 32.92
N VAL A 687 29.37 13.94 32.01
CA VAL A 687 28.98 14.28 30.66
C VAL A 687 27.43 14.23 30.62
N ARG A 688 26.78 15.40 30.64
CA ARG A 688 25.30 15.44 30.52
C ARG A 688 24.83 14.78 29.23
N ALA A 689 23.72 14.11 29.24
CA ALA A 689 23.07 13.63 28.02
C ALA A 689 22.69 14.80 27.10
N MET A 690 23.02 14.69 25.82
CA MET A 690 22.87 15.75 24.82
C MET A 690 22.18 15.19 23.58
N GLY A 691 21.36 16.03 22.93
CA GLY A 691 20.72 15.69 21.65
C GLY A 691 21.76 15.46 20.54
N ARG A 692 21.37 14.74 19.49
CA ARG A 692 22.23 14.26 18.39
C ARG A 692 23.09 15.33 17.74
N GLY A 693 22.53 16.52 17.45
CA GLY A 693 23.25 17.62 16.76
C GLY A 693 24.25 18.39 17.64
N ALA A 694 24.48 18.01 18.89
CA ALA A 694 25.43 18.72 19.76
C ALA A 694 26.89 18.31 19.43
N ARG A 695 27.83 19.25 19.62
CA ARG A 695 29.26 19.00 19.44
C ARG A 695 29.89 18.17 20.56
N GLY A 696 29.33 18.22 21.74
CA GLY A 696 29.92 17.59 22.94
C GLY A 696 30.75 18.54 23.78
N VAL A 697 31.48 17.98 24.72
CA VAL A 697 32.30 18.72 25.72
C VAL A 697 33.70 18.13 25.79
N LYS A 698 34.66 18.89 26.29
CA LYS A 698 36.05 18.42 26.42
C LYS A 698 36.18 17.27 27.43
N ALA A 699 36.72 16.15 27.03
CA ALA A 699 37.01 14.99 27.87
C ALA A 699 38.39 15.15 28.57
N ILE A 700 39.41 15.49 27.81
CA ILE A 700 40.77 15.66 28.27
C ILE A 700 41.41 16.89 27.60
N THR A 701 42.28 17.58 28.29
CA THR A 701 43.07 18.68 27.73
C THR A 701 44.38 18.11 27.23
N MET A 702 44.64 18.11 25.92
CA MET A 702 45.80 17.58 25.26
C MET A 702 46.79 18.67 24.86
N LYS A 703 48.07 18.26 24.64
CA LYS A 703 49.09 19.09 24.05
C LYS A 703 48.90 19.23 22.53
N PRO A 704 49.46 20.22 21.85
CA PRO A 704 49.51 20.24 20.39
C PRO A 704 50.12 18.91 19.87
N GLU A 705 49.59 18.38 18.73
CA GLU A 705 49.98 17.13 18.09
C GLU A 705 49.70 15.82 18.89
N ASP A 706 48.94 15.94 20.01
CA ASP A 706 48.46 14.77 20.76
C ASP A 706 47.01 14.45 20.34
N TYR A 707 46.67 13.16 20.40
CA TYR A 707 45.30 12.71 20.10
C TYR A 707 44.91 11.49 20.91
N VAL A 708 43.59 11.24 21.01
CA VAL A 708 43.06 10.10 21.73
C VAL A 708 43.36 8.81 20.97
N VAL A 709 43.87 7.80 21.66
CA VAL A 709 44.17 6.48 21.10
C VAL A 709 43.35 5.37 21.74
N SER A 710 42.57 5.67 22.79
CA SER A 710 41.72 4.68 23.45
C SER A 710 40.63 5.32 24.29
N MET A 711 39.44 4.69 24.31
CA MET A 711 38.34 4.93 25.23
C MET A 711 37.83 3.59 25.76
N GLU A 712 37.93 3.36 27.09
CA GLU A 712 37.52 2.12 27.72
C GLU A 712 36.50 2.37 28.85
N ILE A 713 35.59 1.39 29.04
CA ILE A 713 34.71 1.33 30.19
C ILE A 713 35.43 0.54 31.27
N THR A 714 35.49 1.09 32.47
CA THR A 714 36.27 0.50 33.57
C THR A 714 35.42 0.28 34.83
N ASN A 715 35.68 -0.82 35.51
CA ASN A 715 35.19 -1.15 36.82
C ASN A 715 36.34 -1.43 37.81
N GLU A 716 36.07 -1.72 39.08
CA GLU A 716 37.07 -1.92 40.10
C GLU A 716 38.07 -3.07 39.80
N ASN A 717 37.63 -4.07 39.02
CA ASN A 717 38.44 -5.24 38.68
C ASN A 717 39.20 -5.10 37.36
N THR A 718 39.00 -4.01 36.61
CA THR A 718 39.61 -3.78 35.31
C THR A 718 41.13 -3.61 35.48
N LYS A 719 41.92 -4.28 34.64
CA LYS A 719 43.34 -4.03 34.43
C LYS A 719 43.50 -3.31 33.06
N LEU A 720 44.44 -2.43 32.96
CA LEU A 720 44.72 -1.68 31.74
C LEU A 720 46.05 -2.15 31.10
N LEU A 721 45.91 -2.76 29.94
CA LEU A 721 47.04 -3.06 29.07
C LEU A 721 47.40 -1.80 28.27
N THR A 722 48.64 -1.30 28.40
CA THR A 722 49.14 -0.22 27.58
C THR A 722 50.35 -0.68 26.76
N ILE A 723 50.27 -0.49 25.43
CA ILE A 723 51.29 -0.90 24.46
C ILE A 723 51.78 0.33 23.69
N THR A 724 53.09 0.40 23.45
CA THR A 724 53.72 1.50 22.68
C THR A 724 54.02 1.07 21.24
N GLU A 725 54.13 2.06 20.33
CA GLU A 725 54.49 1.83 18.94
C GLU A 725 55.81 1.07 18.78
N THR A 726 56.71 1.10 19.79
CA THR A 726 58.00 0.42 19.79
C THR A 726 57.98 -1.00 20.37
N GLY A 727 56.79 -1.51 20.69
CA GLY A 727 56.61 -2.89 21.14
C GLY A 727 56.84 -3.14 22.63
N TYR A 728 56.85 -2.12 23.47
CA TYR A 728 56.84 -2.26 24.92
C TYR A 728 55.42 -2.22 25.43
N GLY A 729 55.08 -3.08 26.39
CA GLY A 729 53.75 -3.14 26.97
C GLY A 729 53.78 -3.50 28.45
N ARG A 730 52.73 -3.16 29.15
CA ARG A 730 52.48 -3.54 30.54
C ARG A 730 51.02 -3.56 30.88
N ILE A 731 50.67 -4.34 31.85
CA ILE A 731 49.37 -4.28 32.51
C ILE A 731 49.53 -3.43 33.78
N SER A 732 48.50 -2.55 34.06
CA SER A 732 48.44 -1.79 35.32
C SER A 732 47.03 -1.92 35.92
N PRO A 733 46.87 -2.02 37.24
CA PRO A 733 45.56 -2.04 37.85
C PRO A 733 44.86 -0.67 37.66
N ILE A 734 43.53 -0.65 37.50
CA ILE A 734 42.78 0.57 37.37
C ILE A 734 42.91 1.48 38.60
N SER A 735 43.17 0.92 39.79
CA SER A 735 43.39 1.67 41.04
C SER A 735 44.55 2.65 41.00
N ASP A 736 45.53 2.46 40.07
CA ASP A 736 46.61 3.42 39.85
C ASP A 736 46.16 4.70 39.20
N TYR A 737 44.93 4.73 38.64
CA TYR A 737 44.37 5.88 37.95
C TYR A 737 43.20 6.42 38.77
N ARG A 738 43.46 7.43 39.59
CA ARG A 738 42.41 8.05 40.39
C ARG A 738 41.33 8.68 39.53
N LEU A 739 40.11 8.63 39.97
CA LEU A 739 38.99 9.35 39.38
C LEU A 739 39.27 10.86 39.41
N GLN A 740 39.09 11.57 38.32
CA GLN A 740 39.29 12.99 38.11
C GLN A 740 38.07 13.70 37.58
N SER A 741 38.11 15.01 37.59
CA SER A 741 37.09 15.82 36.89
C SER A 741 37.40 15.84 35.39
N ARG A 742 36.37 15.67 34.58
CA ARG A 742 36.40 15.77 33.12
C ARG A 742 37.11 17.07 32.64
N GLY A 743 37.82 17.00 31.52
CA GLY A 743 38.49 18.17 30.91
C GLY A 743 39.82 18.52 31.52
N GLY A 744 40.32 17.82 32.52
CA GLY A 744 41.65 17.93 33.12
C GLY A 744 42.79 17.54 32.17
N LYS A 745 44.02 17.78 32.57
CA LYS A 745 45.23 17.38 31.84
C LYS A 745 45.53 15.86 31.95
N GLY A 746 44.76 15.14 32.79
CA GLY A 746 44.99 13.74 33.06
C GLY A 746 46.26 13.44 33.91
N LEU A 747 46.60 12.14 33.94
CA LEU A 747 47.76 11.59 34.59
C LEU A 747 48.73 11.02 33.55
N THR A 748 50.01 10.94 33.85
CA THR A 748 50.96 10.28 32.97
C THR A 748 50.66 8.77 32.98
N ASN A 749 50.19 8.24 31.87
CA ASN A 749 50.00 6.80 31.65
C ASN A 749 51.35 6.16 31.27
N TYR A 750 52.03 6.68 30.26
CA TYR A 750 53.31 6.16 29.79
C TYR A 750 54.34 7.25 29.55
N ARG A 751 55.64 6.99 29.73
CA ARG A 751 56.74 7.93 29.46
C ARG A 751 57.21 7.80 28.01
N VAL A 752 56.51 8.42 27.09
CA VAL A 752 56.73 8.30 25.64
C VAL A 752 58.06 8.79 25.17
N GLU A 753 58.63 9.79 25.81
CA GLU A 753 59.95 10.36 25.52
C GLU A 753 61.10 9.32 25.60
N LYS A 754 60.87 8.24 26.35
CA LYS A 754 61.88 7.19 26.57
C LYS A 754 61.54 5.87 25.84
N TYR A 755 60.25 5.64 25.54
CA TYR A 755 59.78 4.33 25.13
C TYR A 755 58.86 4.29 23.92
N GLY A 756 58.78 5.43 23.22
CA GLY A 756 57.87 5.60 22.05
C GLY A 756 56.43 5.97 22.40
N ASP A 757 55.71 6.48 21.42
CA ASP A 757 54.32 6.89 21.55
C ASP A 757 53.42 5.69 21.90
N VAL A 758 52.27 5.93 22.55
CA VAL A 758 51.31 4.89 22.89
C VAL A 758 50.53 4.48 21.65
N ALA A 759 50.53 3.19 21.33
CA ALA A 759 49.73 2.61 20.25
C ALA A 759 48.29 2.33 20.70
N ALA A 760 48.13 1.69 21.85
CA ALA A 760 46.83 1.38 22.42
C ALA A 760 46.85 1.28 23.95
N SER A 761 45.68 1.47 24.58
CA SER A 761 45.48 1.23 26.01
C SER A 761 44.12 0.58 26.22
N LEU A 762 44.05 -0.71 26.44
CA LEU A 762 42.86 -1.56 26.43
C LEU A 762 42.54 -2.10 27.82
N ALA A 763 41.25 -2.26 28.10
CA ALA A 763 40.76 -2.93 29.29
C ALA A 763 40.92 -4.45 29.12
N VAL A 764 41.56 -5.11 30.10
CA VAL A 764 41.77 -6.56 30.10
C VAL A 764 41.46 -7.13 31.49
N THR A 765 41.04 -8.38 31.55
CA THR A 765 40.86 -9.12 32.81
C THR A 765 42.13 -9.91 33.17
N GLY A 766 42.90 -10.34 32.19
CA GLY A 766 44.04 -11.17 32.29
C GLY A 766 43.86 -12.62 31.80
N GLU A 767 42.68 -12.87 31.20
CA GLU A 767 42.29 -14.19 30.68
C GLU A 767 42.12 -14.19 29.15
N GLU A 768 42.45 -13.09 28.48
CA GLU A 768 42.29 -12.90 27.04
C GLU A 768 43.62 -13.02 26.30
N ASP A 769 43.55 -13.19 24.99
CA ASP A 769 44.69 -13.07 24.09
C ASP A 769 44.75 -11.67 23.46
N ILE A 770 45.96 -11.19 23.24
CA ILE A 770 46.29 -9.91 22.63
C ILE A 770 46.85 -10.14 21.23
N ILE A 771 46.22 -9.60 20.23
CA ILE A 771 46.67 -9.62 18.86
C ILE A 771 47.30 -8.26 18.54
N MET A 772 48.51 -8.23 18.06
CA MET A 772 49.26 -7.04 17.68
C MET A 772 49.67 -7.12 16.21
N ILE A 773 49.50 -6.02 15.48
CA ILE A 773 49.86 -5.92 14.06
C ILE A 773 50.90 -4.83 13.90
N ALA A 774 52.04 -5.15 13.29
CA ALA A 774 53.09 -4.21 12.97
C ALA A 774 52.97 -3.64 11.54
N SER A 775 53.62 -2.51 11.26
CA SER A 775 53.60 -1.83 9.97
C SER A 775 54.16 -2.65 8.80
N ASN A 776 54.93 -3.69 9.08
CA ASN A 776 55.46 -4.64 8.11
C ASN A 776 54.49 -5.85 7.84
N GLY A 777 53.28 -5.83 8.42
CA GLY A 777 52.27 -6.91 8.27
C GLY A 777 52.49 -8.13 9.22
N ILE A 778 53.51 -8.10 10.09
CA ILE A 778 53.73 -9.16 11.08
C ILE A 778 52.65 -9.08 12.16
N ILE A 779 51.97 -10.21 12.40
CA ILE A 779 50.93 -10.37 13.43
C ILE A 779 51.47 -11.29 14.53
N ILE A 780 51.31 -10.86 15.77
CA ILE A 780 51.64 -11.67 16.95
C ILE A 780 50.40 -11.81 17.82
N ARG A 781 50.18 -13.01 18.35
CA ARG A 781 49.17 -13.32 19.37
C ARG A 781 49.88 -13.76 20.63
N ILE A 782 49.57 -13.13 21.75
CA ILE A 782 50.13 -13.45 23.07
C ILE A 782 49.03 -13.51 24.11
N PHE A 783 49.20 -14.37 25.11
CA PHE A 783 48.28 -14.43 26.23
C PHE A 783 48.47 -13.22 27.17
N SER A 784 47.39 -12.54 27.54
CA SER A 784 47.45 -11.34 28.40
C SER A 784 48.03 -11.66 29.79
N GLY A 785 47.80 -12.89 30.30
CA GLY A 785 48.38 -13.37 31.55
C GLY A 785 49.89 -13.42 31.60
N ASP A 786 50.57 -13.50 30.45
CA ASP A 786 52.04 -13.51 30.35
C ASP A 786 52.64 -12.11 30.45
N ILE A 787 51.80 -11.06 30.34
CA ILE A 787 52.27 -9.68 30.45
C ILE A 787 52.31 -9.25 31.90
N SER A 788 53.51 -9.01 32.40
CA SER A 788 53.72 -8.62 33.81
C SER A 788 53.00 -7.36 34.20
N THR A 789 52.44 -7.34 35.39
CA THR A 789 51.76 -6.17 35.98
C THR A 789 52.77 -5.23 36.59
N PHE A 790 52.69 -3.96 36.22
CA PHE A 790 53.56 -2.88 36.72
C PHE A 790 52.71 -1.67 37.13
N THR A 791 53.26 -0.88 38.03
CA THR A 791 52.67 0.43 38.36
C THR A 791 52.89 1.42 37.23
N ARG A 792 51.99 2.39 37.16
CA ARG A 792 52.07 3.56 36.30
C ARG A 792 53.25 4.46 36.78
N PRO A 793 54.08 5.02 35.91
CA PRO A 793 54.33 4.92 34.48
C PRO A 793 55.60 4.09 34.14
N ALA A 794 55.63 2.83 34.56
CA ALA A 794 56.78 1.94 34.32
C ALA A 794 56.99 1.62 32.85
N LYS A 795 58.21 1.14 32.46
CA LYS A 795 58.52 0.74 31.10
C LYS A 795 57.75 -0.50 30.65
N GLY A 796 57.51 -1.43 31.56
CA GLY A 796 56.95 -2.75 31.22
C GLY A 796 57.95 -3.68 30.55
N VAL A 797 57.43 -4.69 29.87
CA VAL A 797 58.18 -5.72 29.12
C VAL A 797 58.10 -5.48 27.63
N ARG A 798 58.95 -6.14 26.85
CA ARG A 798 58.85 -6.12 25.39
C ARG A 798 57.85 -7.19 24.98
N VAL A 799 56.69 -6.77 24.51
CA VAL A 799 55.57 -7.65 24.09
C VAL A 799 55.68 -8.04 22.61
N MET A 800 56.38 -7.21 21.81
CA MET A 800 56.66 -7.49 20.39
C MET A 800 58.01 -6.91 20.02
N LYS A 801 58.81 -7.64 19.24
CA LYS A 801 60.07 -7.13 18.68
C LYS A 801 59.73 -6.48 17.34
N VAL A 802 59.87 -5.17 17.25
CA VAL A 802 59.62 -4.36 16.05
C VAL A 802 60.97 -4.02 15.42
N GLY A 803 61.05 -4.07 14.08
CA GLY A 803 62.28 -3.71 13.34
C GLY A 803 62.59 -2.22 13.39
N GLU A 804 63.77 -1.83 12.92
CA GLU A 804 64.20 -0.44 12.94
C GLU A 804 63.36 0.39 11.94
N GLY A 805 62.63 1.38 12.44
CA GLY A 805 61.67 2.19 11.65
C GLY A 805 60.24 1.66 11.56
N GLU A 806 60.01 0.45 12.08
CA GLU A 806 58.69 -0.16 12.12
C GLU A 806 57.92 0.22 13.40
N LYS A 807 56.59 0.10 13.35
CA LYS A 807 55.69 0.48 14.45
C LYS A 807 54.53 -0.51 14.61
N ILE A 808 54.04 -0.68 15.82
CA ILE A 808 52.73 -1.34 16.06
C ILE A 808 51.64 -0.39 15.62
N LEU A 809 50.79 -0.84 14.69
CA LEU A 809 49.66 -0.09 14.13
C LEU A 809 48.36 -0.37 14.86
N SER A 810 48.10 -1.63 15.21
CA SER A 810 46.83 -2.05 15.82
C SER A 810 47.04 -3.04 16.93
N VAL A 811 46.18 -3.00 17.95
CA VAL A 811 46.16 -3.95 19.07
C VAL A 811 44.68 -4.27 19.35
N ALA A 812 44.36 -5.54 19.37
CA ALA A 812 43.03 -6.07 19.68
C ALA A 812 43.08 -7.10 20.80
N VAL A 813 41.99 -7.24 21.52
CA VAL A 813 41.75 -8.24 22.55
C VAL A 813 40.80 -9.30 22.00
N THR A 814 41.07 -10.58 22.22
CA THR A 814 40.23 -11.69 21.82
C THR A 814 40.16 -12.74 22.95
N GLU A 815 39.19 -13.60 22.92
CA GLU A 815 39.08 -14.69 23.88
C GLU A 815 40.30 -15.61 23.81
N HIS A 816 40.74 -16.08 24.96
CA HIS A 816 41.89 -16.96 25.04
C HIS A 816 41.57 -18.34 24.42
N SER A 817 42.44 -18.84 23.57
CA SER A 817 42.44 -20.22 23.11
C SER A 817 43.76 -20.88 23.39
N ASP A 818 43.72 -22.03 24.09
CA ASP A 818 44.89 -22.87 24.47
C ASP A 818 45.62 -23.51 23.27
N GLU A 819 45.59 -22.91 22.07
CA GLU A 819 46.30 -23.43 20.90
C GLU A 819 47.78 -22.95 20.89
N GLU A 820 48.70 -23.90 21.04
CA GLU A 820 50.13 -23.65 20.80
C GLU A 820 50.40 -23.29 19.34
N PRO A 821 51.27 -22.31 19.03
CA PRO A 821 51.64 -21.96 17.67
C PRO A 821 52.39 -23.14 17.05
N THR A 822 51.80 -23.80 16.08
CA THR A 822 52.52 -24.75 15.22
C THR A 822 53.50 -23.97 14.37
N ASP A 823 54.79 -24.37 14.50
CA ASP A 823 55.90 -23.87 13.69
C ASP A 823 55.56 -23.77 12.20
N LEU A 824 55.87 -22.63 11.61
CA LEU A 824 55.85 -22.47 10.15
C LEU A 824 56.87 -23.43 9.52
N PRO A 825 56.54 -24.19 8.48
CA PRO A 825 57.53 -25.01 7.79
C PRO A 825 58.56 -24.08 7.16
N GLU A 826 59.87 -24.45 7.48
CA GLU A 826 61.03 -23.83 6.82
C GLU A 826 60.86 -23.92 5.29
N THR A 827 61.19 -22.84 4.61
CA THR A 827 61.29 -22.77 3.15
C THR A 827 62.46 -23.74 2.71
N PRO A 828 62.24 -24.62 1.74
CA PRO A 828 63.34 -25.37 1.15
C PRO A 828 64.28 -24.43 0.36
N GLU A 829 65.54 -24.49 0.64
CA GLU A 829 66.59 -23.86 -0.14
C GLU A 829 66.53 -24.28 -1.60
N ALA A 830 66.71 -23.28 -2.47
CA ALA A 830 66.77 -23.45 -3.90
C ALA A 830 68.03 -24.19 -4.28
N ASP A 831 67.90 -25.39 -4.86
CA ASP A 831 69.00 -26.06 -5.56
C ASP A 831 68.99 -25.68 -7.02
N ALA A 832 70.06 -25.12 -7.49
CA ALA A 832 70.26 -24.64 -8.83
C ALA A 832 70.69 -25.81 -9.77
N GLY A 833 69.81 -26.09 -10.73
CA GLY A 833 70.11 -27.04 -11.82
C GLY A 833 69.51 -26.55 -13.13
N ALA A 834 70.39 -26.02 -13.92
CA ALA A 834 70.09 -25.54 -15.30
C ALA A 834 69.73 -26.68 -16.24
N ALA A 835 68.73 -26.46 -17.09
CA ALA A 835 68.60 -27.06 -18.40
C ALA A 835 67.75 -26.12 -19.31
N GLU A 836 68.30 -25.88 -20.46
CA GLU A 836 67.83 -24.98 -21.52
C GLU A 836 66.62 -25.53 -22.27
N PRO A 837 66.00 -24.72 -23.18
CA PRO A 837 64.65 -24.90 -23.68
C PRO A 837 64.67 -25.66 -25.02
N ASP A 838 63.61 -26.36 -25.33
CA ASP A 838 63.25 -26.75 -26.70
C ASP A 838 62.01 -25.97 -27.20
N GLU A 839 62.18 -25.39 -28.35
CA GLU A 839 61.24 -24.65 -29.15
C GLU A 839 60.36 -25.57 -30.04
N PRO A 840 59.33 -25.06 -30.75
CA PRO A 840 58.12 -25.73 -31.07
C PRO A 840 58.08 -26.35 -32.45
N GLU A 841 57.20 -27.30 -32.70
CA GLU A 841 56.79 -27.70 -34.02
C GLU A 841 55.36 -27.25 -34.31
N THR A 842 55.26 -26.41 -35.34
CA THR A 842 54.10 -26.09 -36.13
C THR A 842 53.71 -27.25 -37.02
N GLU A 843 52.39 -27.56 -37.15
CA GLU A 843 51.83 -28.05 -38.37
C GLU A 843 50.44 -27.48 -38.67
N GLU A 844 50.34 -27.00 -39.85
CA GLU A 844 49.26 -26.35 -40.57
C GLU A 844 48.23 -27.33 -41.12
N GLU A 845 47.11 -26.72 -41.55
CA GLU A 845 46.17 -27.14 -42.63
C GLU A 845 45.15 -28.25 -42.29
N SER A 846 43.90 -28.18 -42.71
CA SER A 846 43.28 -27.51 -43.84
C SER A 846 41.74 -27.55 -43.74
N THR A 847 41.14 -26.49 -44.19
CA THR A 847 39.94 -26.38 -45.08
C THR A 847 38.87 -27.45 -45.12
N GLY A 848 37.65 -26.98 -45.11
CA GLY A 848 36.48 -27.70 -45.65
C GLY A 848 35.17 -27.01 -45.39
N ALA A 849 34.66 -26.37 -46.41
CA ALA A 849 33.44 -25.63 -46.53
C ALA A 849 32.19 -26.51 -46.69
N GLU A 850 31.01 -25.82 -46.60
CA GLU A 850 29.67 -26.21 -47.16
C GLU A 850 28.86 -27.23 -46.28
N GLU A 851 27.65 -26.95 -45.88
CA GLU A 851 26.41 -26.25 -46.34
C GLU A 851 25.67 -25.52 -45.22
#